data_efa5d22e7a221359635c5cd265465c1a
#
_entry.id   efa5d22e7a221359635c5cd265465c1a
#
_cell.length_a   1.000
_cell.length_b   1.000
_cell.length_c   1.000
_cell.angle_alpha   90.00
_cell.angle_beta   90.00
_cell.angle_gamma   90.00
#
_symmetry.space_group_name_H-M   'P 1'
#
loop_
_entity.id
_entity.type
_entity.pdbx_description
1 polymer ?
#
loop_
_entity_poly.entity_id
_entity_poly.type
_entity_poly.pdbx_seq_one_letter_code
_entity_poly.pdbx_strand_id
1 'polypeptide(L)'
;MKVVKPLRLSTLHRPYRWQGENYLGVSVLALADMGASPRLRPEPELWQLASEELALSGGVLDLAFPKACAEFLATGYAYTHHQADKTACAVKIQLDTLEKTLVVFGDRHWINDRPSSPLPFDEMRLDWSRAFGGPQWVENPHGLGANPETCPRGSRCPLPNIEPLHNRLSSPRQTPLPVSFDALDINWPRRFSRIGKKYDANWLQHEFPGLASDTDWRLFNMADNDQQWPQRDALPSGATYRIWNMHPQIPCQHGQLPAWVARCFINRLRHGEPELEEIAMRHTTVWFFPHRQQMLLIYHGSARIDEDDAADVLHLMPALELSGATRSANHYRKVLRQRSDTEKGGLFAFREKELVPESAIGPWLDTEQSTEESPAVRNLTRYQRHLQQHYRDRRLSEGQDIDEALPPTERPALDELPDYVERLEQEAEQRQQALYDELRAQRVDPQSVAEPPLSSGHENFQQMRDLLYQHSDPADRRRLEEQEQALYQAYLMTAQSQGPAPRLSGDLATIIRNRAMATQRGDKNFSGIDLTGADLSGLDLTGADFSRCLLENANFSGCRLDHANFEQAMLARADFTDARLQGVNLNHASLALAHCVNADFSHATLVETNIQETLFKNCNFTGSRLEQLAGYRTFMTQCDFSQATLSVITMMALTLSQLKFHRAKLEKVTFIRCQLEGFDFSHARLDTCSLVETRAEGCSFQGSRLQTCSFVAQSAMPGANFSEATLKQCNLRQLPLHQACFRLARIDNSDFSEAQLTAANLQKANGNGSLFIRCDFSNADLSNASFVSAVMQKSLFSGADLRGANLFRADLSQSRIDGSTKIEGAYTRQTKTLPRTAQEKV
;
A
#
# COMPACT_ATOMS: atom_id res chain seq x y z
N MET A 1 -8.50 12.21 4.40
CA MET A 1 -7.25 13.04 4.33
C MET A 1 -6.15 12.31 3.58
N LYS A 2 -5.48 12.94 2.59
CA LYS A 2 -4.34 12.43 1.83
C LYS A 2 -3.08 13.24 2.18
N VAL A 3 -1.96 12.59 2.45
CA VAL A 3 -0.69 13.29 2.71
C VAL A 3 0.10 13.38 1.40
N VAL A 4 0.40 14.59 0.97
CA VAL A 4 1.17 14.91 -0.25
C VAL A 4 2.55 15.42 0.19
N LYS A 5 3.56 14.57 0.16
CA LYS A 5 4.87 14.84 0.77
C LYS A 5 6.03 14.45 -0.15
N PRO A 6 7.24 14.98 0.07
CA PRO A 6 8.44 14.46 -0.57
C PRO A 6 8.82 13.09 0.02
N LEU A 7 9.65 12.35 -0.68
CA LEU A 7 10.03 10.97 -0.31
C LEU A 7 10.96 10.90 0.93
N ARG A 8 11.44 12.06 1.41
CA ARG A 8 12.40 12.19 2.52
C ARG A 8 11.80 12.74 3.80
N LEU A 9 10.52 13.11 3.78
CA LEU A 9 9.81 13.55 4.97
C LEU A 9 8.77 12.51 5.38
N SER A 10 8.63 12.31 6.68
CA SER A 10 7.49 11.60 7.24
C SER A 10 6.58 12.56 7.97
N THR A 11 5.34 12.15 8.17
CA THR A 11 4.33 12.98 8.82
C THR A 11 3.50 12.15 9.77
N LEU A 12 3.46 12.56 11.02
CA LEU A 12 2.49 12.07 11.98
C LEU A 12 1.41 13.13 12.15
N HIS A 13 0.18 12.71 12.31
CA HIS A 13 -0.93 13.60 12.56
C HIS A 13 -1.92 12.96 13.52
N ARG A 14 -2.56 13.81 14.31
CA ARG A 14 -3.55 13.38 15.30
C ARG A 14 -4.62 14.43 15.49
N PRO A 15 -5.89 14.13 15.25
CA PRO A 15 -6.98 15.00 15.69
C PRO A 15 -7.09 14.93 17.22
N TYR A 16 -7.33 16.06 17.85
CA TYR A 16 -7.55 16.15 19.28
C TYR A 16 -8.53 17.30 19.58
N ARG A 17 -9.22 17.20 20.73
CA ARG A 17 -10.12 18.22 21.20
C ARG A 17 -9.54 18.92 22.43
N TRP A 18 -9.63 20.25 22.43
CA TRP A 18 -9.14 21.11 23.50
C TRP A 18 -10.09 22.27 23.72
N GLN A 19 -10.57 22.47 24.96
CA GLN A 19 -11.50 23.55 25.32
C GLN A 19 -12.74 23.64 24.42
N GLY A 20 -13.28 22.46 24.05
CA GLY A 20 -14.47 22.37 23.19
C GLY A 20 -14.20 22.51 21.69
N GLU A 21 -12.99 22.86 21.28
CA GLU A 21 -12.59 23.04 19.88
C GLU A 21 -11.77 21.84 19.37
N ASN A 22 -11.90 21.55 18.08
CA ASN A 22 -11.17 20.46 17.45
C ASN A 22 -9.89 20.99 16.76
N TYR A 23 -8.83 20.24 16.89
CA TYR A 23 -7.51 20.54 16.30
C TYR A 23 -6.94 19.33 15.62
N LEU A 24 -6.13 19.57 14.58
CA LEU A 24 -5.23 18.59 13.99
C LEU A 24 -3.81 18.95 14.38
N GLY A 25 -3.19 18.14 15.24
CA GLY A 25 -1.76 18.21 15.50
C GLY A 25 -1.00 17.50 14.39
N VAL A 26 0.09 18.10 13.95
CA VAL A 26 0.94 17.61 12.86
C VAL A 26 2.38 17.66 13.28
N SER A 27 3.08 16.53 13.15
CA SER A 27 4.54 16.46 13.31
C SER A 27 5.18 16.07 11.99
N VAL A 28 6.07 16.90 11.48
CA VAL A 28 6.91 16.64 10.30
C VAL A 28 8.25 16.13 10.78
N LEU A 29 8.63 14.95 10.29
CA LEU A 29 9.84 14.24 10.69
C LEU A 29 10.83 14.22 9.52
N ALA A 30 12.08 14.56 9.81
CA ALA A 30 13.17 14.61 8.85
C ALA A 30 14.40 13.90 9.43
N LEU A 31 14.76 12.72 8.89
CA LEU A 31 16.01 12.04 9.24
C LEU A 31 17.14 12.65 8.41
N ALA A 32 18.23 13.04 9.08
CA ALA A 32 19.37 13.68 8.45
C ALA A 32 20.70 13.16 8.99
N ASP A 33 21.77 13.33 8.21
CA ASP A 33 23.12 13.05 8.66
C ASP A 33 23.57 14.10 9.69
N MET A 34 24.40 13.67 10.65
CA MET A 34 25.13 14.57 11.53
C MET A 34 26.39 15.11 10.84
N GLY A 35 26.86 16.28 11.24
CA GLY A 35 28.11 16.88 10.74
C GLY A 35 27.94 18.25 10.13
N ALA A 36 28.91 18.66 9.27
CA ALA A 36 28.98 20.02 8.74
C ALA A 36 28.00 20.28 7.58
N SER A 37 27.57 19.25 6.87
CA SER A 37 26.66 19.35 5.72
C SER A 37 25.57 18.30 5.82
N PRO A 38 24.58 18.51 6.72
CA PRO A 38 23.50 17.56 6.92
C PRO A 38 22.69 17.37 5.62
N ARG A 39 22.41 16.11 5.28
CA ARG A 39 21.54 15.75 4.16
C ARG A 39 20.40 14.86 4.63
N LEU A 40 19.24 15.03 4.02
CA LEU A 40 18.04 14.23 4.30
C LEU A 40 18.22 12.79 3.81
N ARG A 41 17.81 11.85 4.65
CA ARG A 41 17.70 10.43 4.31
C ARG A 41 16.29 10.08 3.83
N PRO A 42 16.13 9.04 3.01
CA PRO A 42 14.81 8.56 2.60
C PRO A 42 13.93 8.13 3.79
N GLU A 43 12.61 8.31 3.66
CA GLU A 43 11.66 7.93 4.72
C GLU A 43 11.76 6.46 5.15
N PRO A 44 11.97 5.46 4.27
CA PRO A 44 12.15 4.07 4.72
C PRO A 44 13.29 3.88 5.72
N GLU A 45 14.40 4.62 5.59
CA GLU A 45 15.50 4.57 6.55
C GLU A 45 15.09 5.11 7.94
N LEU A 46 14.22 6.13 7.99
CA LEU A 46 13.65 6.63 9.25
C LEU A 46 12.87 5.52 9.97
N TRP A 47 12.00 4.82 9.26
CA TRP A 47 11.17 3.78 9.88
C TRP A 47 11.99 2.53 10.23
N GLN A 48 13.00 2.22 9.45
CA GLN A 48 13.97 1.17 9.78
C GLN A 48 14.73 1.54 11.06
N LEU A 49 15.26 2.76 11.15
CA LEU A 49 15.93 3.29 12.34
C LEU A 49 15.00 3.18 13.58
N ALA A 50 13.75 3.62 13.45
CA ALA A 50 12.78 3.55 14.53
C ALA A 50 12.51 2.11 15.00
N SER A 51 12.40 1.16 14.09
CA SER A 51 12.18 -0.25 14.43
C SER A 51 13.39 -0.90 15.10
N GLU A 52 14.61 -0.52 14.73
CA GLU A 52 15.84 -1.09 15.27
C GLU A 52 16.23 -0.47 16.61
N GLU A 53 16.14 0.86 16.73
CA GLU A 53 16.68 1.58 17.89
C GLU A 53 15.64 1.82 18.99
N LEU A 54 14.35 1.93 18.64
CA LEU A 54 13.30 2.33 19.58
C LEU A 54 12.35 1.20 19.98
N ALA A 55 12.64 -0.04 19.60
CA ALA A 55 11.80 -1.20 19.94
C ALA A 55 11.53 -1.33 21.45
N LEU A 56 12.51 -1.05 22.29
CA LEU A 56 12.42 -1.12 23.75
C LEU A 56 11.60 0.02 24.38
N SER A 57 11.52 1.18 23.72
CA SER A 57 10.70 2.34 24.13
C SER A 57 9.34 2.38 23.44
N GLY A 58 8.91 1.30 22.78
CA GLY A 58 7.62 1.17 22.09
C GLY A 58 7.58 1.77 20.70
N GLY A 59 8.70 2.19 20.11
CA GLY A 59 8.79 2.67 18.72
C GLY A 59 8.13 4.02 18.45
N VAL A 60 7.75 4.78 19.48
CA VAL A 60 7.02 6.04 19.34
C VAL A 60 8.00 7.19 19.10
N LEU A 61 7.97 7.77 17.88
CA LEU A 61 8.79 8.93 17.53
C LEU A 61 8.21 10.26 18.00
N ASP A 62 6.90 10.41 17.96
CA ASP A 62 6.15 11.57 18.42
C ASP A 62 4.65 11.24 18.55
N LEU A 63 3.90 12.03 19.32
CA LEU A 63 2.48 11.83 19.52
C LEU A 63 1.62 12.80 18.71
N ALA A 64 2.24 13.73 17.98
CA ALA A 64 1.59 14.80 17.22
C ALA A 64 0.66 15.69 18.08
N PHE A 65 1.00 15.88 19.35
CA PHE A 65 0.39 16.88 20.22
C PHE A 65 1.33 18.08 20.41
N PRO A 66 0.82 19.27 20.72
CA PRO A 66 1.64 20.43 21.07
C PRO A 66 2.60 20.09 22.22
N LYS A 67 3.85 20.54 22.10
CA LYS A 67 4.87 20.48 23.15
C LYS A 67 5.03 21.84 23.80
N ALA A 68 5.15 21.87 25.12
CA ALA A 68 5.35 23.12 25.84
C ALA A 68 6.75 23.71 25.66
N CYS A 69 7.75 22.81 25.49
CA CYS A 69 9.16 23.18 25.45
C CYS A 69 9.88 22.52 24.27
N ALA A 70 10.92 23.16 23.79
CA ALA A 70 11.90 22.49 22.92
C ALA A 70 12.72 21.49 23.75
N GLU A 71 13.15 20.42 23.13
CA GLU A 71 13.83 19.30 23.78
C GLU A 71 14.85 18.61 22.88
N PHE A 72 15.82 17.92 23.48
CA PHE A 72 16.65 16.96 22.77
C PHE A 72 16.56 15.56 23.38
N LEU A 73 16.74 14.56 22.57
CA LEU A 73 16.82 13.15 22.93
C LEU A 73 18.08 12.53 22.31
N ALA A 74 18.56 11.44 22.86
CA ALA A 74 19.58 10.62 22.22
C ALA A 74 19.41 9.14 22.58
N THR A 75 19.56 8.30 21.58
CA THR A 75 19.57 6.84 21.71
C THR A 75 20.87 6.30 21.13
N GLY A 76 21.48 5.36 21.83
CA GLY A 76 22.74 4.74 21.39
C GLY A 76 23.52 4.11 22.52
N TYR A 77 24.83 4.21 22.45
CA TYR A 77 25.74 3.49 23.33
C TYR A 77 26.82 4.42 23.90
N ALA A 78 27.33 4.08 25.08
CA ALA A 78 28.59 4.61 25.62
C ALA A 78 29.76 3.72 25.17
N TYR A 79 30.83 4.31 24.69
CA TYR A 79 32.02 3.60 24.24
C TYR A 79 33.25 3.97 25.05
N THR A 80 34.01 2.94 25.46
CA THR A 80 35.29 3.10 26.17
C THR A 80 36.51 2.96 25.25
N HIS A 81 36.32 2.89 23.95
CA HIS A 81 37.37 2.67 22.96
C HIS A 81 38.50 3.71 22.99
N HIS A 82 38.21 4.92 23.44
CA HIS A 82 39.12 6.07 23.40
C HIS A 82 39.90 6.31 24.72
N GLN A 83 39.75 5.42 25.70
CA GLN A 83 40.36 5.56 27.01
C GLN A 83 41.05 4.28 27.49
N ALA A 84 42.04 4.39 28.38
CA ALA A 84 42.75 3.25 28.90
C ALA A 84 41.94 2.47 29.94
N ASP A 85 41.21 3.18 30.82
CA ASP A 85 40.30 2.57 31.80
C ASP A 85 38.98 2.19 31.07
N LYS A 86 38.70 0.90 31.01
CA LYS A 86 37.52 0.33 30.41
C LYS A 86 36.35 0.12 31.36
N THR A 87 36.48 0.49 32.62
CA THR A 87 35.50 0.17 33.67
C THR A 87 34.39 1.21 33.82
N ALA A 88 34.65 2.44 33.40
CA ALA A 88 33.71 3.54 33.46
C ALA A 88 33.95 4.56 32.33
N CYS A 89 32.89 5.26 31.90
CA CYS A 89 32.98 6.28 30.88
C CYS A 89 31.97 7.39 31.18
N ALA A 90 32.33 8.64 30.92
CA ALA A 90 31.40 9.75 30.96
C ALA A 90 30.88 10.03 29.55
N VAL A 91 29.58 10.03 29.37
CA VAL A 91 28.92 10.47 28.15
C VAL A 91 28.28 11.84 28.36
N LYS A 92 28.45 12.75 27.41
CA LYS A 92 27.96 14.11 27.51
C LYS A 92 27.33 14.55 26.18
N ILE A 93 26.20 15.19 26.26
CA ILE A 93 25.60 15.91 25.18
C ILE A 93 25.47 17.38 25.57
N GLN A 94 25.94 18.23 24.68
CA GLN A 94 25.78 19.68 24.77
C GLN A 94 25.06 20.14 23.47
N LEU A 95 23.96 20.83 23.62
CA LEU A 95 23.24 21.47 22.52
C LEU A 95 22.95 22.94 22.90
N ASP A 96 23.58 23.86 22.19
CA ASP A 96 23.57 25.29 22.53
C ASP A 96 23.99 25.51 24.02
N THR A 97 23.09 26.03 24.83
CA THR A 97 23.29 26.31 26.27
C THR A 97 22.93 25.15 27.18
N LEU A 98 22.27 24.13 26.65
CA LEU A 98 21.81 22.98 27.44
C LEU A 98 22.83 21.83 27.39
N GLU A 99 23.16 21.28 28.56
CA GLU A 99 24.07 20.13 28.62
C GLU A 99 23.61 19.10 29.66
N LYS A 100 23.82 17.84 29.32
CA LYS A 100 23.61 16.70 30.23
C LYS A 100 24.78 15.74 30.18
N THR A 101 25.23 15.32 31.34
CA THR A 101 26.33 14.36 31.49
C THR A 101 25.89 13.18 32.36
N LEU A 102 26.12 11.98 31.87
CA LEU A 102 25.86 10.72 32.55
C LEU A 102 27.19 9.98 32.77
N VAL A 103 27.30 9.24 33.87
CA VAL A 103 28.41 8.32 34.10
C VAL A 103 27.91 6.91 33.86
N VAL A 104 28.63 6.19 33.01
CA VAL A 104 28.32 4.83 32.66
C VAL A 104 29.39 3.91 33.24
N PHE A 105 28.95 2.92 33.98
CA PHE A 105 29.81 1.91 34.61
C PHE A 105 29.58 0.56 33.93
N GLY A 106 30.59 -0.25 33.88
CA GLY A 106 30.42 -1.67 33.59
C GLY A 106 29.60 -2.38 34.68
N ASP A 107 29.29 -3.64 34.46
CA ASP A 107 28.42 -4.38 35.38
C ASP A 107 28.95 -4.42 36.79
N ARG A 108 28.06 -4.09 37.74
CA ARG A 108 28.34 -4.03 39.18
C ARG A 108 27.23 -4.72 39.97
N HIS A 109 27.55 -5.10 41.20
CA HIS A 109 26.59 -5.67 42.14
C HIS A 109 26.89 -5.23 43.58
N TRP A 110 25.93 -5.39 44.50
CA TRP A 110 26.15 -5.11 45.92
C TRP A 110 27.03 -6.16 46.58
N ILE A 111 28.07 -5.71 47.33
CA ILE A 111 28.91 -6.54 48.21
C ILE A 111 28.92 -5.86 49.56
N ASN A 112 28.31 -6.48 50.60
CA ASN A 112 28.28 -5.95 51.96
C ASN A 112 27.88 -4.46 52.00
N ASP A 113 26.76 -4.12 51.38
CA ASP A 113 26.21 -2.75 51.28
C ASP A 113 27.09 -1.73 50.54
N ARG A 114 28.07 -2.15 49.76
CA ARG A 114 28.88 -1.30 48.89
C ARG A 114 28.85 -1.80 47.46
N PRO A 115 28.96 -0.90 46.48
CA PRO A 115 29.10 -1.29 45.08
C PRO A 115 30.40 -2.11 44.85
N SER A 116 30.34 -3.18 44.09
CA SER A 116 31.55 -3.85 43.62
C SER A 116 32.35 -2.95 42.66
N SER A 117 33.60 -3.27 42.40
CA SER A 117 34.32 -2.69 41.26
C SER A 117 33.62 -2.98 39.98
N PRO A 118 33.47 -2.02 39.06
CA PRO A 118 32.85 -2.24 37.77
C PRO A 118 33.70 -3.15 36.88
N LEU A 119 33.08 -3.99 36.12
CA LEU A 119 33.71 -4.79 35.08
C LEU A 119 34.07 -3.93 33.85
N PRO A 120 35.12 -4.27 33.10
CA PRO A 120 35.40 -3.57 31.85
C PRO A 120 34.34 -3.82 30.81
N PHE A 121 34.05 -2.82 29.94
CA PHE A 121 33.17 -2.93 28.80
C PHE A 121 33.72 -2.13 27.61
N ASP A 122 33.38 -2.53 26.42
CA ASP A 122 33.70 -1.79 25.20
C ASP A 122 32.54 -0.88 24.77
N GLU A 123 31.30 -1.40 24.87
CA GLU A 123 30.07 -0.64 24.60
C GLU A 123 29.00 -0.91 25.65
N MET A 124 28.18 0.08 25.95
CA MET A 124 27.05 -0.03 26.89
C MET A 124 25.86 0.75 26.37
N ARG A 125 24.71 0.09 26.19
CA ARG A 125 23.49 0.75 25.74
C ARG A 125 22.98 1.75 26.76
N LEU A 126 22.52 2.93 26.30
CA LEU A 126 22.09 4.06 27.14
C LEU A 126 20.55 4.13 27.22
N ASP A 127 19.90 3.03 27.59
CA ASP A 127 18.45 2.99 27.73
C ASP A 127 18.00 2.86 29.20
N TRP A 128 16.71 2.98 29.44
CA TRP A 128 16.11 2.92 30.77
C TRP A 128 16.31 1.58 31.48
N SER A 129 16.55 0.47 30.74
CA SER A 129 16.82 -0.84 31.36
C SER A 129 18.16 -0.89 32.13
N ARG A 130 19.07 0.03 31.80
CA ARG A 130 20.40 0.14 32.43
C ARG A 130 20.45 1.24 33.49
N ALA A 131 19.38 2.02 33.64
CA ALA A 131 19.26 3.05 34.67
C ALA A 131 18.68 2.47 35.98
N PHE A 132 18.72 3.26 37.05
CA PHE A 132 18.13 2.89 38.34
C PHE A 132 16.66 2.60 38.21
N GLY A 133 16.17 1.50 38.80
CA GLY A 133 14.75 1.12 38.74
C GLY A 133 14.55 -0.37 39.06
N GLY A 134 13.37 -0.89 38.70
CA GLY A 134 12.98 -2.30 38.89
C GLY A 134 11.49 -2.49 38.84
N PRO A 135 10.98 -3.74 38.78
CA PRO A 135 9.57 -4.03 38.53
C PRO A 135 8.54 -3.35 39.44
N GLN A 136 8.95 -2.98 40.66
CA GLN A 136 8.10 -2.27 41.62
C GLN A 136 8.38 -0.77 41.69
N TRP A 137 9.33 -0.26 40.87
CA TRP A 137 9.72 1.14 40.85
C TRP A 137 8.96 1.88 39.73
N VAL A 138 7.92 2.60 40.13
CA VAL A 138 7.00 3.26 39.17
C VAL A 138 7.69 4.30 38.27
N GLU A 139 8.79 4.88 38.68
CA GLU A 139 9.55 5.88 37.92
C GLU A 139 10.42 5.25 36.81
N ASN A 140 10.74 3.95 36.91
CA ASN A 140 11.40 3.16 35.89
C ASN A 140 11.23 1.66 36.17
N PRO A 141 10.11 1.05 35.73
CA PRO A 141 9.85 -0.38 35.97
C PRO A 141 10.84 -1.32 35.27
N HIS A 142 11.53 -0.83 34.26
CA HIS A 142 12.46 -1.62 33.42
C HIS A 142 13.90 -1.62 33.94
N GLY A 143 14.22 -0.74 34.91
CA GLY A 143 15.56 -0.50 35.40
C GLY A 143 16.12 -1.55 36.37
N LEU A 144 17.28 -1.27 36.91
CA LEU A 144 18.05 -2.14 37.82
C LEU A 144 18.32 -1.45 39.13
N GLY A 145 18.50 -2.21 40.19
CA GLY A 145 19.06 -1.74 41.48
C GLY A 145 18.06 -1.24 42.52
N ALA A 146 16.77 -1.08 42.18
CA ALA A 146 15.72 -0.83 43.17
C ALA A 146 15.38 -2.11 43.94
N ASN A 147 15.13 -2.01 45.24
CA ASN A 147 14.76 -3.11 46.16
C ASN A 147 15.79 -4.24 46.26
N PRO A 148 17.03 -3.95 46.72
CA PRO A 148 18.05 -4.96 46.97
C PRO A 148 17.64 -5.98 48.05
N GLU A 149 16.70 -5.64 48.92
CA GLU A 149 16.15 -6.51 49.98
C GLU A 149 15.39 -7.74 49.40
N THR A 150 14.88 -7.64 48.18
CA THR A 150 14.21 -8.77 47.50
C THR A 150 15.15 -9.73 46.80
N CYS A 151 16.44 -9.43 46.82
CA CYS A 151 17.43 -10.34 46.23
C CYS A 151 17.59 -11.61 47.10
N PRO A 152 17.48 -12.81 46.53
CA PRO A 152 17.72 -14.04 47.27
C PRO A 152 19.08 -14.06 47.95
N ARG A 153 19.18 -14.54 49.21
CA ARG A 153 20.44 -14.68 49.92
C ARG A 153 21.42 -15.49 49.07
N GLY A 154 22.61 -14.91 48.80
CA GLY A 154 23.65 -15.52 47.97
C GLY A 154 23.58 -15.18 46.48
N SER A 155 22.56 -14.44 46.01
CA SER A 155 22.57 -13.90 44.66
C SER A 155 23.24 -12.53 44.59
N ARG A 156 23.83 -12.23 43.39
CA ARG A 156 24.42 -10.92 43.12
C ARG A 156 23.34 -9.97 42.64
N CYS A 157 22.94 -9.01 43.46
CA CYS A 157 21.97 -7.98 43.04
C CYS A 157 22.66 -6.96 42.13
N PRO A 158 22.20 -6.86 40.85
CA PRO A 158 22.81 -5.96 39.90
C PRO A 158 22.58 -4.49 40.31
N LEU A 159 23.54 -3.65 39.99
CA LEU A 159 23.45 -2.19 40.10
C LEU A 159 23.21 -1.59 38.72
N PRO A 160 22.57 -0.40 38.64
CA PRO A 160 22.44 0.30 37.39
C PRO A 160 23.80 0.62 36.77
N ASN A 161 23.86 0.56 35.44
CA ASN A 161 25.04 0.96 34.70
C ASN A 161 25.11 2.48 34.52
N ILE A 162 23.94 3.15 34.41
CA ILE A 162 23.82 4.58 34.12
C ILE A 162 23.47 5.33 35.41
N GLU A 163 24.32 6.29 35.76
CA GLU A 163 24.12 7.12 36.94
C GLU A 163 24.29 8.62 36.60
N PRO A 164 23.64 9.54 37.37
CA PRO A 164 23.90 10.96 37.21
C PRO A 164 25.32 11.30 37.67
N LEU A 165 25.92 12.35 37.10
CA LEU A 165 27.27 12.81 37.47
C LEU A 165 27.38 13.11 38.96
N HIS A 166 26.36 13.74 39.51
CA HIS A 166 26.23 14.04 40.93
C HIS A 166 25.16 13.10 41.53
N ASN A 167 25.34 12.59 42.70
CA ASN A 167 24.43 11.65 43.38
C ASN A 167 24.55 10.19 42.89
N ARG A 168 25.79 9.67 42.93
CA ARG A 168 26.07 8.26 42.60
C ARG A 168 25.62 7.32 43.70
N LEU A 169 25.26 6.10 43.31
CA LEU A 169 24.91 5.05 44.28
C LEU A 169 26.11 4.59 45.10
N SER A 170 26.02 4.74 46.40
CA SER A 170 27.04 4.32 47.39
C SER A 170 26.48 3.44 48.51
N SER A 171 25.13 3.38 48.65
CA SER A 171 24.42 2.58 49.64
C SER A 171 23.10 2.02 49.08
N PRO A 172 22.72 0.80 49.50
CA PRO A 172 21.41 0.20 49.10
C PRO A 172 20.18 1.01 49.54
N ARG A 173 20.34 1.92 50.47
CA ARG A 173 19.25 2.81 50.98
C ARG A 173 19.03 4.04 50.10
N GLN A 174 19.93 4.33 49.18
CA GLN A 174 19.75 5.45 48.27
C GLN A 174 18.75 5.11 47.14
N THR A 175 17.87 6.05 46.86
CA THR A 175 16.90 5.97 45.79
C THR A 175 17.04 7.14 44.83
N PRO A 176 18.09 7.16 43.98
CA PRO A 176 18.29 8.25 43.05
C PRO A 176 17.19 8.24 41.98
N LEU A 177 16.91 9.40 41.39
CA LEU A 177 16.02 9.45 40.22
C LEU A 177 16.72 8.73 39.07
N PRO A 178 15.98 7.89 38.33
CA PRO A 178 16.47 7.28 37.11
C PRO A 178 16.84 8.34 36.06
N VAL A 179 17.95 8.14 35.35
CA VAL A 179 18.45 9.07 34.34
C VAL A 179 18.82 8.31 33.07
N SER A 180 18.47 8.89 31.92
CA SER A 180 18.88 8.44 30.57
C SER A 180 18.86 9.65 29.63
N PHE A 181 19.30 9.49 28.39
CA PHE A 181 19.04 10.41 27.28
C PHE A 181 17.80 10.05 26.47
N ASP A 182 17.28 8.85 26.68
CA ASP A 182 16.19 8.29 25.90
C ASP A 182 14.82 8.81 26.36
N ALA A 183 13.79 8.60 25.51
CA ALA A 183 12.45 9.06 25.78
C ALA A 183 11.84 8.43 27.03
N LEU A 184 11.09 9.24 27.80
CA LEU A 184 10.25 8.79 28.92
C LEU A 184 8.95 8.21 28.40
N ASP A 185 8.51 7.10 28.98
CA ASP A 185 7.16 6.58 28.71
C ASP A 185 6.09 7.58 29.22
N ILE A 186 5.04 7.77 28.42
CA ILE A 186 3.96 8.69 28.76
C ILE A 186 3.20 8.29 30.03
N ASN A 187 3.17 7.00 30.35
CA ASN A 187 2.48 6.46 31.53
C ASN A 187 3.31 6.62 32.82
N TRP A 188 4.58 7.01 32.72
CA TRP A 188 5.40 7.20 33.94
C TRP A 188 4.99 8.46 34.69
N PRO A 189 5.07 8.48 36.03
CA PRO A 189 4.59 9.57 36.88
C PRO A 189 5.13 10.94 36.48
N ARG A 190 6.39 11.02 36.02
CA ARG A 190 7.03 12.27 35.56
C ARG A 190 6.27 12.95 34.41
N ARG A 191 5.60 12.17 33.58
CA ARG A 191 4.78 12.68 32.47
C ARG A 191 3.30 12.62 32.83
N PHE A 192 2.78 11.44 33.26
CA PHE A 192 1.35 11.21 33.43
C PHE A 192 0.69 12.13 34.48
N SER A 193 1.44 12.54 35.52
CA SER A 193 0.93 13.49 36.51
C SER A 193 0.50 14.85 35.93
N ARG A 194 0.90 15.15 34.70
CA ARG A 194 0.60 16.40 33.96
C ARG A 194 -0.68 16.33 33.14
N ILE A 195 -1.37 15.20 33.13
CA ILE A 195 -2.61 15.01 32.34
C ILE A 195 -3.76 15.94 32.78
N GLY A 196 -3.69 16.47 33.98
CA GLY A 196 -4.74 17.28 34.58
C GLY A 196 -5.68 16.46 35.47
N LYS A 197 -6.56 17.14 36.15
CA LYS A 197 -7.52 16.56 37.14
C LYS A 197 -8.97 16.93 36.85
N LYS A 198 -9.23 17.88 35.97
CA LYS A 198 -10.57 18.40 35.70
C LYS A 198 -11.38 17.51 34.72
N TYR A 199 -11.42 16.21 34.99
CA TYR A 199 -12.24 15.25 34.27
C TYR A 199 -13.58 15.06 35.00
N ASP A 200 -14.35 16.14 35.16
CA ASP A 200 -15.60 16.23 35.90
C ASP A 200 -16.86 16.20 35.01
N ALA A 201 -18.03 16.48 35.59
CA ALA A 201 -19.28 16.52 34.83
C ALA A 201 -19.30 17.62 33.76
N ASN A 202 -18.64 18.75 33.98
CA ASN A 202 -18.56 19.82 33.01
C ASN A 202 -17.70 19.38 31.80
N TRP A 203 -16.54 18.75 32.06
CA TRP A 203 -15.72 18.14 31.01
C TRP A 203 -16.53 17.11 30.21
N LEU A 204 -17.27 16.23 30.87
CA LEU A 204 -18.09 15.21 30.20
C LEU A 204 -19.15 15.82 29.26
N GLN A 205 -19.72 16.95 29.62
CA GLN A 205 -20.78 17.60 28.83
C GLN A 205 -20.23 18.44 27.66
N HIS A 206 -19.08 19.08 27.84
CA HIS A 206 -18.61 20.12 26.90
C HIS A 206 -17.28 19.80 26.24
N GLU A 207 -16.39 19.09 26.92
CA GLU A 207 -15.01 18.87 26.46
C GLU A 207 -14.73 17.44 26.01
N PHE A 208 -15.52 16.46 26.46
CA PHE A 208 -15.39 15.05 26.07
C PHE A 208 -15.45 14.90 24.55
N PRO A 209 -14.54 14.07 23.93
CA PRO A 209 -13.52 13.21 24.49
C PRO A 209 -12.12 13.89 24.61
N GLY A 210 -12.08 15.20 24.67
CA GLY A 210 -10.84 15.98 24.68
C GLY A 210 -10.04 15.90 25.97
N LEU A 211 -8.91 16.61 25.99
CA LEU A 211 -8.08 16.77 27.18
C LEU A 211 -8.75 17.73 28.18
N ALA A 212 -8.51 17.50 29.47
CA ALA A 212 -9.00 18.40 30.50
C ALA A 212 -8.35 19.80 30.36
N SER A 213 -9.10 20.85 30.72
CA SER A 213 -8.66 22.24 30.56
C SER A 213 -7.41 22.62 31.36
N ASP A 214 -7.06 21.81 32.37
CA ASP A 214 -5.88 21.95 33.20
C ASP A 214 -4.73 21.00 32.82
N THR A 215 -4.78 20.38 31.65
CA THR A 215 -3.68 19.57 31.15
C THR A 215 -2.44 20.45 30.89
N ASP A 216 -1.30 20.05 31.46
CA ASP A 216 -0.01 20.69 31.20
C ASP A 216 0.60 20.08 29.93
N TRP A 217 0.81 20.87 28.90
CA TRP A 217 1.34 20.42 27.61
C TRP A 217 2.74 19.80 27.68
N ARG A 218 3.50 19.97 28.78
CA ARG A 218 4.72 19.23 29.06
C ARG A 218 4.49 17.71 29.18
N LEU A 219 3.24 17.26 29.31
CA LEU A 219 2.88 15.84 29.16
C LEU A 219 3.41 15.25 27.86
N PHE A 220 3.39 16.02 26.80
CA PHE A 220 3.76 15.56 25.44
C PHE A 220 5.26 15.75 25.12
N ASN A 221 6.02 16.44 25.96
CA ASN A 221 7.46 16.40 25.90
C ASN A 221 7.95 14.99 26.28
N MET A 222 8.87 14.43 25.49
CA MET A 222 9.35 13.06 25.67
C MET A 222 10.65 12.98 26.45
N ALA A 223 11.44 14.04 26.42
CA ALA A 223 12.71 14.13 27.15
C ALA A 223 12.51 14.41 28.64
N ASP A 224 13.50 14.08 29.47
CA ASP A 224 13.51 14.48 30.85
C ASP A 224 13.67 16.01 30.99
N ASN A 225 13.32 16.56 32.15
CA ASN A 225 13.31 18.02 32.39
C ASN A 225 14.68 18.68 32.13
N ASP A 226 15.78 17.99 32.39
CA ASP A 226 17.15 18.48 32.16
C ASP A 226 17.58 18.47 30.68
N GLN A 227 16.73 17.97 29.79
CA GLN A 227 16.90 17.97 28.34
C GLN A 227 15.91 18.90 27.64
N GLN A 228 15.17 19.73 28.38
CA GLN A 228 14.16 20.66 27.88
C GLN A 228 14.61 22.12 28.11
N TRP A 229 14.19 23.02 27.21
CA TRP A 229 14.32 24.47 27.40
C TRP A 229 13.01 25.04 27.96
N PRO A 230 12.88 25.27 29.27
CA PRO A 230 11.61 25.70 29.88
C PRO A 230 11.06 27.04 29.32
N GLN A 231 11.92 27.85 28.74
CA GLN A 231 11.61 29.21 28.27
C GLN A 231 11.51 29.32 26.74
N ARG A 232 11.67 28.20 26.02
CA ARG A 232 11.64 28.16 24.56
C ARG A 232 10.77 27.00 24.07
N ASP A 233 9.90 27.28 23.15
CA ASP A 233 9.01 26.29 22.53
C ASP A 233 9.52 25.78 21.19
N ALA A 234 10.66 26.31 20.72
CA ALA A 234 11.35 25.90 19.51
C ALA A 234 12.87 25.91 19.69
N LEU A 235 13.54 24.95 19.05
CA LEU A 235 15.00 24.90 18.96
C LEU A 235 15.52 26.06 18.10
N PRO A 236 16.65 26.68 18.50
CA PRO A 236 17.26 27.74 17.71
C PRO A 236 17.83 27.17 16.41
N SER A 237 17.59 27.87 15.29
CA SER A 237 18.17 27.51 14.00
C SER A 237 19.71 27.60 14.08
N GLY A 238 20.41 26.59 13.54
CA GLY A 238 21.88 26.57 13.56
C GLY A 238 22.51 26.32 14.93
N ALA A 239 21.74 25.84 15.94
CA ALA A 239 22.27 25.47 17.24
C ALA A 239 23.45 24.50 17.11
N THR A 240 24.55 24.78 17.82
CA THR A 240 25.72 23.90 17.82
C THR A 240 25.54 22.74 18.80
N TYR A 241 25.96 21.56 18.39
CA TYR A 241 26.00 20.41 19.30
C TYR A 241 27.39 19.81 19.43
N ARG A 242 27.63 19.17 20.57
CA ARG A 242 28.80 18.35 20.85
C ARG A 242 28.39 17.14 21.65
N ILE A 243 28.86 15.95 21.19
CA ILE A 243 28.51 14.66 21.80
C ILE A 243 29.79 13.87 22.06
N TRP A 244 30.01 13.47 23.31
CA TRP A 244 31.22 12.75 23.72
C TRP A 244 30.93 11.29 24.04
N ASN A 245 31.84 10.42 23.59
CA ASN A 245 31.88 8.98 23.88
C ASN A 245 30.64 8.17 23.49
N MET A 246 29.89 8.65 22.49
CA MET A 246 28.73 7.94 21.96
C MET A 246 28.93 7.41 20.54
N HIS A 247 30.19 7.35 20.06
CA HIS A 247 30.54 6.75 18.78
C HIS A 247 31.79 5.88 18.90
N PRO A 248 31.87 4.69 18.25
CA PRO A 248 33.01 3.77 18.46
C PRO A 248 34.36 4.31 17.98
N GLN A 249 34.39 5.21 16.99
CA GLN A 249 35.61 5.73 16.38
C GLN A 249 35.84 7.22 16.65
N ILE A 250 34.80 7.99 16.94
CA ILE A 250 34.87 9.45 17.10
C ILE A 250 34.63 9.80 18.57
N PRO A 251 35.67 10.21 19.32
CA PRO A 251 35.52 10.52 20.75
C PRO A 251 34.65 11.74 21.04
N CYS A 252 34.60 12.71 20.11
CA CYS A 252 33.75 13.90 20.21
C CYS A 252 33.21 14.25 18.83
N GLN A 253 31.91 14.02 18.64
CA GLN A 253 31.19 14.48 17.49
C GLN A 253 30.71 15.92 17.71
N HIS A 254 30.81 16.76 16.70
CA HIS A 254 30.33 18.15 16.74
C HIS A 254 29.75 18.58 15.41
N GLY A 255 28.84 19.53 15.46
CA GLY A 255 28.18 20.08 14.27
C GLY A 255 27.16 21.16 14.62
N GLN A 256 26.35 21.49 13.64
CA GLN A 256 25.25 22.45 13.81
C GLN A 256 23.95 21.80 13.33
N LEU A 257 22.85 22.14 13.97
CA LEU A 257 21.54 21.80 13.43
C LEU A 257 21.35 22.54 12.10
N PRO A 258 20.78 21.88 11.07
CA PRO A 258 20.57 22.53 9.79
C PRO A 258 19.62 23.73 9.92
N ALA A 259 19.88 24.77 9.15
CA ALA A 259 19.03 25.94 9.07
C ALA A 259 17.79 25.69 8.22
N TRP A 260 17.09 24.58 8.49
CA TRP A 260 15.85 24.20 7.82
C TRP A 260 14.64 24.66 8.61
N VAL A 261 13.63 25.12 7.88
CA VAL A 261 12.32 25.51 8.41
C VAL A 261 11.28 24.60 7.79
N ALA A 262 10.54 23.88 8.61
CA ALA A 262 9.41 23.13 8.11
C ALA A 262 8.24 24.05 7.81
N ARG A 263 7.59 23.78 6.69
CA ARG A 263 6.28 24.36 6.34
C ARG A 263 5.29 23.21 6.19
N CYS A 264 4.07 23.43 6.57
CA CYS A 264 3.02 22.45 6.38
C CYS A 264 1.74 23.16 5.95
N PHE A 265 1.11 22.66 4.89
CA PHE A 265 -0.13 23.19 4.37
C PHE A 265 -1.24 22.18 4.58
N ILE A 266 -2.38 22.69 5.07
CA ILE A 266 -3.61 21.93 5.24
C ILE A 266 -4.62 22.43 4.19
N ASN A 267 -5.13 21.50 3.37
CA ASN A 267 -6.23 21.77 2.43
C ASN A 267 -7.50 21.16 3.01
N ARG A 268 -8.45 21.97 3.38
CA ARG A 268 -9.69 21.53 4.04
C ARG A 268 -10.93 22.11 3.40
N LEU A 269 -12.05 21.43 3.57
CA LEU A 269 -13.35 21.90 3.14
C LEU A 269 -13.86 22.96 4.12
N ARG A 270 -14.08 24.17 3.64
CA ARG A 270 -14.84 25.22 4.36
C ARG A 270 -16.03 25.63 3.52
N HIS A 271 -17.22 25.55 4.10
CA HIS A 271 -18.48 25.86 3.40
C HIS A 271 -18.62 25.12 2.05
N GLY A 272 -18.07 23.91 1.95
CA GLY A 272 -18.09 23.08 0.74
C GLY A 272 -16.98 23.35 -0.28
N GLU A 273 -16.13 24.37 -0.06
CA GLU A 273 -15.02 24.72 -0.94
C GLU A 273 -13.66 24.36 -0.34
N PRO A 274 -12.71 23.84 -1.11
CA PRO A 274 -11.36 23.52 -0.63
C PRO A 274 -10.53 24.79 -0.42
N GLU A 275 -10.04 24.99 0.79
CA GLU A 275 -9.18 26.11 1.19
C GLU A 275 -7.82 25.61 1.66
N LEU A 276 -6.73 26.15 1.09
CA LEU A 276 -5.36 25.85 1.47
C LEU A 276 -4.83 26.89 2.46
N GLU A 277 -4.55 26.47 3.68
CA GLU A 277 -3.99 27.27 4.77
C GLU A 277 -2.61 26.74 5.16
N GLU A 278 -1.78 27.59 5.76
CA GLU A 278 -0.48 27.19 6.30
C GLU A 278 -0.58 26.94 7.81
N ILE A 279 -0.04 25.84 8.26
CA ILE A 279 0.14 25.51 9.67
C ILE A 279 1.50 26.07 10.12
N ALA A 280 1.51 26.90 11.15
CA ALA A 280 2.74 27.39 11.76
C ALA A 280 3.51 26.24 12.41
N MET A 281 4.67 25.91 11.88
CA MET A 281 5.51 24.81 12.35
C MET A 281 6.64 25.33 13.23
N ARG A 282 6.97 24.58 14.29
CA ARG A 282 8.07 24.86 15.21
C ARG A 282 8.98 23.66 15.31
N HIS A 283 10.30 23.84 15.27
CA HIS A 283 11.27 22.77 15.49
C HIS A 283 11.31 22.45 17.00
N THR A 284 10.58 21.45 17.45
CA THR A 284 10.37 21.15 18.86
C THR A 284 11.34 20.14 19.41
N THR A 285 11.83 19.22 18.61
CA THR A 285 12.64 18.09 19.09
C THR A 285 13.74 17.75 18.10
N VAL A 286 14.95 17.53 18.62
CA VAL A 286 16.03 16.83 17.90
C VAL A 286 16.35 15.54 18.66
N TRP A 287 16.43 14.43 17.92
CA TRP A 287 16.79 13.12 18.46
C TRP A 287 18.07 12.63 17.81
N PHE A 288 19.13 12.50 18.56
CA PHE A 288 20.44 12.09 18.08
C PHE A 288 20.61 10.56 18.13
N PHE A 289 21.23 10.00 17.10
CA PHE A 289 21.70 8.62 16.99
C PHE A 289 23.21 8.64 16.70
N PRO A 290 24.06 8.98 17.71
CA PRO A 290 25.46 9.31 17.47
C PRO A 290 26.26 8.17 16.85
N HIS A 291 25.99 6.92 17.25
CA HIS A 291 26.65 5.72 16.71
C HIS A 291 26.37 5.47 15.21
N ARG A 292 25.27 6.03 14.70
CA ARG A 292 24.90 6.01 13.28
C ARG A 292 25.23 7.29 12.54
N GLN A 293 25.71 8.31 13.24
CA GLN A 293 25.92 9.66 12.71
C GLN A 293 24.65 10.26 12.09
N GLN A 294 23.50 9.98 12.69
CA GLN A 294 22.19 10.43 12.22
C GLN A 294 21.46 11.22 13.29
N MET A 295 20.61 12.14 12.86
CA MET A 295 19.71 12.90 13.74
C MET A 295 18.33 12.99 13.13
N LEU A 296 17.30 12.87 13.97
CA LEU A 296 15.90 13.06 13.60
C LEU A 296 15.44 14.42 14.06
N LEU A 297 14.97 15.24 13.14
CA LEU A 297 14.40 16.56 13.38
C LEU A 297 12.88 16.43 13.36
N ILE A 298 12.21 16.92 14.42
CA ILE A 298 10.76 16.89 14.53
C ILE A 298 10.23 18.31 14.65
N TYR A 299 9.42 18.68 13.67
CA TYR A 299 8.73 19.95 13.65
C TYR A 299 7.26 19.71 13.96
N HIS A 300 6.69 20.52 14.86
CA HIS A 300 5.30 20.39 15.27
C HIS A 300 4.51 21.66 14.99
N GLY A 301 3.26 21.48 14.58
CA GLY A 301 2.26 22.53 14.42
C GLY A 301 0.85 22.01 14.66
N SER A 302 -0.10 22.88 14.86
CA SER A 302 -1.50 22.52 15.02
C SER A 302 -2.39 23.48 14.23
N ALA A 303 -3.43 22.96 13.63
CA ALA A 303 -4.49 23.73 12.97
C ALA A 303 -5.83 23.42 13.60
N ARG A 304 -6.71 24.42 13.70
CA ARG A 304 -8.11 24.20 14.06
C ARG A 304 -8.83 23.51 12.90
N ILE A 305 -9.62 22.49 13.20
CA ILE A 305 -10.43 21.73 12.24
C ILE A 305 -11.89 21.74 12.69
N ASP A 306 -12.79 21.50 11.74
CA ASP A 306 -14.23 21.51 12.06
C ASP A 306 -14.69 20.15 12.57
N GLU A 307 -14.18 19.05 12.02
CA GLU A 307 -14.53 17.69 12.40
C GLU A 307 -13.51 17.10 13.38
N ASP A 308 -14.00 16.41 14.41
CA ASP A 308 -13.17 15.83 15.48
C ASP A 308 -12.28 14.64 15.01
N ASP A 309 -12.51 14.11 13.83
CA ASP A 309 -11.74 13.05 13.17
C ASP A 309 -11.01 13.54 11.90
N ALA A 310 -10.96 14.85 11.68
CA ALA A 310 -10.35 15.51 10.53
C ALA A 310 -10.94 15.09 9.16
N ALA A 311 -12.24 14.75 9.11
CA ALA A 311 -12.89 14.41 7.83
C ALA A 311 -13.03 15.61 6.90
N ASP A 312 -13.04 16.84 7.43
CA ASP A 312 -13.01 18.08 6.67
C ASP A 312 -11.64 18.34 6.00
N VAL A 313 -10.58 17.62 6.39
CA VAL A 313 -9.24 17.76 5.83
C VAL A 313 -9.06 16.87 4.61
N LEU A 314 -8.89 17.48 3.44
CA LEU A 314 -8.64 16.77 2.19
C LEU A 314 -7.18 16.35 2.04
N HIS A 315 -6.27 17.31 2.23
CA HIS A 315 -4.84 17.10 2.04
C HIS A 315 -4.02 17.72 3.16
N LEU A 316 -2.89 17.08 3.46
CA LEU A 316 -1.82 17.60 4.30
C LEU A 316 -0.53 17.59 3.49
N MET A 317 0.18 18.72 3.40
CA MET A 317 1.38 18.84 2.56
C MET A 317 2.55 19.43 3.34
N PRO A 318 3.46 18.63 3.90
CA PRO A 318 4.69 19.06 4.55
C PRO A 318 5.76 19.41 3.50
N ALA A 319 6.58 20.38 3.84
CA ALA A 319 7.76 20.80 3.08
C ALA A 319 8.87 21.27 4.02
N LEU A 320 10.09 21.35 3.50
CA LEU A 320 11.23 22.03 4.15
C LEU A 320 11.75 23.15 3.25
N GLU A 321 12.20 24.23 3.87
CA GLU A 321 12.87 25.36 3.20
C GLU A 321 14.16 25.71 3.95
N LEU A 322 15.08 26.38 3.26
CA LEU A 322 16.19 27.03 3.92
C LEU A 322 15.69 28.30 4.62
N SER A 323 16.21 28.55 5.81
CA SER A 323 15.94 29.82 6.51
C SER A 323 16.36 31.01 5.63
N GLY A 324 15.41 31.91 5.33
CA GLY A 324 15.63 33.06 4.48
C GLY A 324 15.40 32.85 2.97
N ALA A 325 15.06 31.64 2.51
CA ALA A 325 14.73 31.31 1.12
C ALA A 325 13.30 30.72 1.01
N THR A 326 12.30 31.53 1.34
CA THR A 326 10.90 31.10 1.40
C THR A 326 10.23 31.13 0.02
N ARG A 327 9.50 30.08 -0.30
CA ARG A 327 8.65 29.97 -1.50
C ARG A 327 7.27 30.56 -1.25
N SER A 328 6.63 31.04 -2.31
CA SER A 328 5.27 31.62 -2.20
C SER A 328 4.19 30.57 -1.97
N ALA A 329 3.08 30.94 -1.36
CA ALA A 329 1.90 30.07 -1.23
C ALA A 329 1.36 29.56 -2.58
N ASN A 330 1.52 30.33 -3.66
CA ASN A 330 1.13 29.92 -5.00
C ASN A 330 1.96 28.76 -5.54
N HIS A 331 3.26 28.69 -5.18
CA HIS A 331 4.09 27.52 -5.50
C HIS A 331 3.47 26.26 -4.91
N TYR A 332 3.10 26.27 -3.62
CA TYR A 332 2.52 25.12 -2.94
C TYR A 332 1.13 24.75 -3.49
N ARG A 333 0.30 25.74 -3.89
CA ARG A 333 -0.98 25.45 -4.57
C ARG A 333 -0.76 24.73 -5.90
N LYS A 334 0.26 25.13 -6.67
CA LYS A 334 0.62 24.46 -7.94
C LYS A 334 1.07 23.04 -7.69
N VAL A 335 1.99 22.82 -6.75
CA VAL A 335 2.51 21.49 -6.39
C VAL A 335 1.38 20.57 -5.91
N LEU A 336 0.49 21.06 -5.04
CA LEU A 336 -0.64 20.28 -4.57
C LEU A 336 -1.54 19.85 -5.73
N ARG A 337 -1.86 20.75 -6.67
CA ARG A 337 -2.69 20.45 -7.84
C ARG A 337 -2.05 19.36 -8.71
N GLN A 338 -0.76 19.51 -9.02
CA GLN A 338 -0.03 18.55 -9.84
C GLN A 338 0.03 17.16 -9.19
N ARG A 339 0.35 17.07 -7.88
CA ARG A 339 0.46 15.80 -7.15
C ARG A 339 -0.89 15.18 -6.78
N SER A 340 -1.98 15.94 -6.88
CA SER A 340 -3.35 15.45 -6.69
C SER A 340 -4.00 15.01 -8.01
N ASP A 341 -3.33 15.20 -9.14
CA ASP A 341 -3.77 14.69 -10.44
C ASP A 341 -3.91 13.17 -10.40
N THR A 342 -5.01 12.65 -10.96
CA THR A 342 -5.34 11.22 -10.91
C THR A 342 -4.48 10.37 -11.84
N GLU A 343 -3.97 10.94 -12.93
CA GLU A 343 -3.19 10.23 -13.95
C GLU A 343 -1.68 10.37 -13.72
N LYS A 344 -1.20 11.60 -13.53
CA LYS A 344 0.23 11.93 -13.47
C LYS A 344 0.75 12.25 -12.07
N GLY A 345 -0.13 12.38 -11.07
CA GLY A 345 0.24 12.82 -9.73
C GLY A 345 1.31 11.94 -9.06
N GLY A 346 1.28 10.63 -9.30
CA GLY A 346 2.30 9.71 -8.82
C GLY A 346 3.70 9.98 -9.38
N LEU A 347 3.78 10.36 -10.66
CA LEU A 347 5.03 10.72 -11.31
C LEU A 347 5.62 12.01 -10.72
N PHE A 348 4.80 13.01 -10.45
CA PHE A 348 5.24 14.28 -9.84
C PHE A 348 5.75 14.12 -8.39
N ALA A 349 5.48 12.99 -7.73
CA ALA A 349 6.04 12.72 -6.41
C ALA A 349 7.58 12.67 -6.41
N PHE A 350 8.21 12.33 -7.54
CA PHE A 350 9.67 12.29 -7.69
C PHE A 350 10.33 13.66 -7.79
N ARG A 351 9.60 14.74 -8.06
CA ARG A 351 10.13 16.13 -8.05
C ARG A 351 10.35 16.62 -6.61
N GLU A 352 11.29 16.01 -5.89
CA GLU A 352 11.51 16.33 -4.46
C GLU A 352 11.91 17.79 -4.23
N LYS A 353 12.71 18.38 -5.13
CA LYS A 353 13.18 19.78 -5.05
C LYS A 353 12.05 20.82 -5.01
N GLU A 354 10.82 20.44 -5.31
CA GLU A 354 9.65 21.32 -5.15
C GLU A 354 9.23 21.50 -3.68
N LEU A 355 9.50 20.50 -2.82
CA LEU A 355 9.09 20.48 -1.41
C LEU A 355 10.25 20.46 -0.42
N VAL A 356 11.48 20.20 -0.86
CA VAL A 356 12.69 20.26 -0.03
C VAL A 356 13.78 21.06 -0.73
N PRO A 357 14.74 21.66 0.00
CA PRO A 357 15.89 22.33 -0.62
C PRO A 357 16.78 21.33 -1.36
N GLU A 358 17.23 21.68 -2.55
CA GLU A 358 18.10 20.83 -3.36
C GLU A 358 19.40 20.45 -2.60
N SER A 359 19.99 21.42 -1.89
CA SER A 359 21.17 21.18 -1.05
C SER A 359 20.95 20.22 0.12
N ALA A 360 19.71 19.99 0.51
CA ALA A 360 19.34 19.04 1.58
C ALA A 360 19.10 17.62 1.05
N ILE A 361 18.98 17.43 -0.26
CA ILE A 361 18.73 16.12 -0.87
C ILE A 361 20.00 15.27 -0.74
N GLY A 362 19.92 14.19 0.05
CA GLY A 362 20.96 13.19 0.21
C GLY A 362 20.90 12.09 -0.87
N PRO A 363 21.76 11.08 -0.81
CA PRO A 363 21.69 9.93 -1.70
C PRO A 363 20.34 9.25 -1.58
N TRP A 364 19.87 8.67 -2.68
CA TRP A 364 18.71 7.78 -2.67
C TRP A 364 19.11 6.45 -2.03
N LEU A 365 18.11 5.64 -1.64
CA LEU A 365 18.36 4.25 -1.24
C LEU A 365 19.23 3.60 -2.30
N ASP A 366 20.39 3.10 -1.90
CA ASP A 366 21.32 2.44 -2.82
C ASP A 366 20.74 1.07 -3.22
N THR A 367 19.76 1.11 -4.13
CA THR A 367 19.16 -0.10 -4.71
C THR A 367 20.18 -0.87 -5.55
N GLU A 368 21.33 -0.25 -5.87
CA GLU A 368 22.42 -0.92 -6.59
C GLU A 368 23.27 -1.82 -5.68
N GLN A 369 23.29 -1.60 -4.36
CA GLN A 369 24.05 -2.45 -3.44
C GLN A 369 23.30 -3.70 -2.93
N SER A 370 21.98 -3.79 -3.04
CA SER A 370 21.21 -4.93 -2.54
C SER A 370 20.74 -5.90 -3.61
N THR A 371 20.96 -5.63 -4.86
CA THR A 371 20.80 -6.60 -5.92
C THR A 371 22.18 -7.13 -6.33
N GLU A 372 22.63 -8.22 -5.74
CA GLU A 372 23.15 -9.26 -6.61
C GLU A 372 22.17 -9.28 -7.79
N GLU A 373 22.60 -8.77 -8.96
CA GLU A 373 21.77 -8.71 -10.17
C GLU A 373 21.05 -10.02 -10.25
N SER A 374 19.73 -10.02 -10.15
CA SER A 374 18.99 -11.28 -10.20
C SER A 374 19.41 -11.99 -11.49
N PRO A 375 19.47 -13.30 -11.54
CA PRO A 375 19.85 -14.00 -12.76
C PRO A 375 19.08 -13.51 -13.99
N ALA A 376 17.83 -13.05 -13.79
CA ALA A 376 17.00 -12.44 -14.82
C ALA A 376 17.55 -11.09 -15.33
N VAL A 377 18.00 -10.20 -14.43
CA VAL A 377 18.58 -8.90 -14.81
C VAL A 377 19.94 -9.09 -15.47
N ARG A 378 20.79 -9.99 -14.96
CA ARG A 378 22.06 -10.35 -15.60
C ARG A 378 21.86 -10.91 -17.01
N ASN A 379 20.86 -11.77 -17.19
CA ASN A 379 20.53 -12.34 -18.49
C ASN A 379 19.97 -11.28 -19.45
N LEU A 380 19.10 -10.38 -18.96
CA LEU A 380 18.56 -9.28 -19.77
C LEU A 380 19.66 -8.32 -20.23
N THR A 381 20.58 -7.93 -19.34
CA THR A 381 21.70 -7.05 -19.66
C THR A 381 22.68 -7.72 -20.63
N ARG A 382 22.92 -9.04 -20.49
CA ARG A 382 23.74 -9.82 -21.41
C ARG A 382 23.07 -9.95 -22.77
N TYR A 383 21.76 -10.17 -22.80
CA TYR A 383 20.96 -10.23 -24.02
C TYR A 383 20.92 -8.88 -24.75
N GLN A 384 20.73 -7.78 -24.05
CA GLN A 384 20.80 -6.43 -24.63
C GLN A 384 22.18 -6.12 -25.26
N ARG A 385 23.27 -6.49 -24.57
CA ARG A 385 24.64 -6.33 -25.15
C ARG A 385 24.82 -7.20 -26.37
N HIS A 386 24.30 -8.40 -26.37
CA HIS A 386 24.37 -9.31 -27.51
C HIS A 386 23.57 -8.79 -28.71
N LEU A 387 22.36 -8.27 -28.49
CA LEU A 387 21.55 -7.61 -29.52
C LEU A 387 22.26 -6.37 -30.10
N GLN A 388 22.84 -5.54 -29.25
CA GLN A 388 23.60 -4.37 -29.68
C GLN A 388 24.82 -4.78 -30.52
N GLN A 389 25.49 -5.84 -30.15
CA GLN A 389 26.67 -6.37 -30.90
C GLN A 389 26.23 -6.97 -32.22
N HIS A 390 25.16 -7.74 -32.26
CA HIS A 390 24.58 -8.32 -33.47
C HIS A 390 24.07 -7.26 -34.47
N TYR A 391 23.43 -6.21 -33.96
CA TYR A 391 22.99 -5.07 -34.77
C TYR A 391 24.18 -4.31 -35.36
N ARG A 392 25.24 -4.17 -34.59
CA ARG A 392 26.50 -3.55 -35.02
C ARG A 392 27.20 -4.38 -36.11
N ASP A 393 27.28 -5.69 -35.89
CA ASP A 393 27.93 -6.62 -36.85
C ASP A 393 27.12 -6.72 -38.16
N ARG A 394 25.79 -6.65 -38.09
CA ARG A 394 24.91 -6.66 -39.27
C ARG A 394 25.07 -5.37 -40.10
N ARG A 395 25.09 -4.20 -39.49
CA ARG A 395 25.34 -2.93 -40.16
C ARG A 395 26.74 -2.85 -40.80
N LEU A 396 27.74 -3.39 -40.11
CA LEU A 396 29.10 -3.54 -40.69
C LEU A 396 29.07 -4.43 -41.93
N SER A 397 28.34 -5.51 -41.93
CA SER A 397 28.22 -6.42 -43.09
C SER A 397 27.42 -5.80 -44.25
N GLU A 398 26.54 -4.85 -43.98
CA GLU A 398 25.72 -4.11 -44.94
C GLU A 398 26.42 -2.83 -45.47
N GLY A 399 27.69 -2.54 -45.04
CA GLY A 399 28.46 -1.40 -45.49
C GLY A 399 27.92 -0.03 -45.05
N GLN A 400 27.12 0.00 -44.00
CA GLN A 400 26.57 1.23 -43.44
C GLN A 400 27.50 1.79 -42.36
N ASP A 401 27.67 3.11 -42.38
CA ASP A 401 28.57 3.83 -41.48
C ASP A 401 28.07 3.68 -40.01
N ILE A 402 28.96 3.32 -39.08
CA ILE A 402 28.65 2.98 -37.69
C ILE A 402 28.59 4.22 -36.81
N ASP A 403 28.93 5.40 -37.31
CA ASP A 403 29.02 6.64 -36.54
C ASP A 403 27.66 7.25 -36.12
N GLU A 404 26.51 6.70 -36.56
CA GLU A 404 25.22 6.89 -35.87
C GLU A 404 25.07 5.84 -34.79
N ALA A 405 25.83 6.01 -33.71
CA ALA A 405 25.54 5.31 -32.46
C ALA A 405 24.09 5.57 -32.08
N LEU A 406 23.33 4.50 -31.83
CA LEU A 406 22.07 4.65 -31.11
C LEU A 406 22.31 5.57 -29.90
N PRO A 407 21.59 6.67 -29.79
CA PRO A 407 21.83 7.60 -28.68
C PRO A 407 21.85 6.77 -27.38
N PRO A 408 22.83 7.00 -26.51
CA PRO A 408 22.89 6.28 -25.26
C PRO A 408 21.51 6.42 -24.62
N THR A 409 20.93 5.32 -24.19
CA THR A 409 19.65 5.34 -23.50
C THR A 409 19.91 6.16 -22.23
N GLU A 410 19.61 7.46 -22.29
CA GLU A 410 19.69 8.34 -21.13
C GLU A 410 18.81 7.73 -20.06
N ARG A 411 19.40 7.28 -18.97
CA ARG A 411 18.65 6.93 -17.77
C ARG A 411 18.51 8.22 -16.97
N PRO A 412 17.36 8.88 -17.01
CA PRO A 412 17.15 10.10 -16.24
C PRO A 412 17.28 9.78 -14.74
N ALA A 413 17.80 10.72 -13.96
CA ALA A 413 17.72 10.65 -12.52
C ALA A 413 16.24 10.60 -12.08
N LEU A 414 15.94 10.04 -10.90
CA LEU A 414 14.55 9.86 -10.46
C LEU A 414 13.75 11.17 -10.37
N ASP A 415 14.41 12.27 -10.01
CA ASP A 415 13.80 13.59 -9.93
C ASP A 415 13.60 14.24 -11.31
N GLU A 416 14.31 13.79 -12.34
CA GLU A 416 14.17 14.22 -13.72
C GLU A 416 13.17 13.37 -14.52
N LEU A 417 12.74 12.23 -13.95
CA LEU A 417 11.83 11.30 -14.61
C LEU A 417 10.52 11.96 -15.09
N PRO A 418 9.86 12.85 -14.31
CA PRO A 418 8.67 13.55 -14.79
C PRO A 418 8.92 14.44 -16.00
N ASP A 419 10.03 15.19 -16.01
CA ASP A 419 10.39 16.09 -17.11
C ASP A 419 10.80 15.29 -18.35
N TYR A 420 11.43 14.14 -18.14
CA TYR A 420 11.78 13.21 -19.21
C TYR A 420 10.55 12.61 -19.89
N VAL A 421 9.56 12.16 -19.11
CA VAL A 421 8.29 11.64 -19.64
C VAL A 421 7.52 12.72 -20.40
N GLU A 422 7.38 13.93 -19.83
CA GLU A 422 6.73 15.05 -20.52
C GLU A 422 7.42 15.40 -21.85
N ARG A 423 8.75 15.36 -21.90
CA ARG A 423 9.52 15.58 -23.13
C ARG A 423 9.25 14.50 -24.18
N LEU A 424 9.24 13.22 -23.77
CA LEU A 424 8.92 12.11 -24.66
C LEU A 424 7.49 12.20 -25.23
N GLU A 425 6.52 12.57 -24.41
CA GLU A 425 5.13 12.79 -24.83
C GLU A 425 5.05 13.92 -25.87
N GLN A 426 5.70 15.05 -25.62
CA GLN A 426 5.74 16.18 -26.55
C GLN A 426 6.42 15.84 -27.88
N GLU A 427 7.53 15.10 -27.82
CA GLU A 427 8.22 14.62 -29.02
C GLU A 427 7.36 13.64 -29.83
N ALA A 428 6.62 12.76 -29.15
CA ALA A 428 5.69 11.83 -29.80
C ALA A 428 4.52 12.59 -30.48
N GLU A 429 3.93 13.57 -29.80
CA GLU A 429 2.88 14.43 -30.37
C GLU A 429 3.39 15.23 -31.57
N GLN A 430 4.59 15.81 -31.49
CA GLN A 430 5.21 16.54 -32.60
C GLN A 430 5.48 15.65 -33.80
N ARG A 431 5.98 14.42 -33.60
CA ARG A 431 6.19 13.44 -34.67
C ARG A 431 4.88 13.02 -35.30
N GLN A 432 3.85 12.78 -34.49
CA GLN A 432 2.52 12.44 -34.98
C GLN A 432 1.91 13.59 -35.80
N GLN A 433 2.01 14.82 -35.32
CA GLN A 433 1.53 16.01 -36.04
C GLN A 433 2.29 16.21 -37.35
N ALA A 434 3.62 16.07 -37.35
CA ALA A 434 4.42 16.17 -38.57
C ALA A 434 4.03 15.11 -39.60
N LEU A 435 3.80 13.87 -39.17
CA LEU A 435 3.29 12.80 -40.04
C LEU A 435 1.90 13.13 -40.61
N TYR A 436 1.00 13.66 -39.80
CA TYR A 436 -0.33 14.06 -40.27
C TYR A 436 -0.26 15.20 -41.27
N ASP A 437 0.62 16.18 -41.08
CA ASP A 437 0.82 17.30 -41.98
C ASP A 437 1.45 16.82 -43.31
N GLU A 438 2.37 15.87 -43.28
CA GLU A 438 2.95 15.25 -44.46
C GLU A 438 1.91 14.46 -45.27
N LEU A 439 1.09 13.64 -44.61
CA LEU A 439 -0.01 12.90 -45.23
C LEU A 439 -1.04 13.85 -45.88
N ARG A 440 -1.39 14.95 -45.21
CA ARG A 440 -2.28 15.98 -45.75
C ARG A 440 -1.69 16.68 -46.97
N ALA A 441 -0.38 16.95 -46.95
CA ALA A 441 0.34 17.53 -48.10
C ALA A 441 0.31 16.61 -49.31
N GLN A 442 0.36 15.29 -49.08
CA GLN A 442 0.21 14.27 -50.10
C GLN A 442 -1.24 13.98 -50.50
N ARG A 443 -2.26 14.73 -49.96
CA ARG A 443 -3.70 14.56 -50.14
C ARG A 443 -4.22 13.18 -49.70
N VAL A 444 -3.55 12.54 -48.77
CA VAL A 444 -3.96 11.31 -48.12
C VAL A 444 -4.66 11.68 -46.82
N ASP A 445 -5.88 11.14 -46.61
CA ASP A 445 -6.58 11.33 -45.32
C ASP A 445 -5.82 10.55 -44.24
N PRO A 446 -5.33 11.22 -43.20
CA PRO A 446 -4.62 10.53 -42.09
C PRO A 446 -5.42 9.41 -41.44
N GLN A 447 -6.74 9.49 -41.47
CA GLN A 447 -7.64 8.45 -40.93
C GLN A 447 -7.81 7.25 -41.87
N SER A 448 -7.41 7.39 -43.16
CA SER A 448 -7.49 6.32 -44.16
C SER A 448 -6.16 5.53 -44.29
N VAL A 449 -5.10 5.99 -43.64
CA VAL A 449 -3.84 5.23 -43.62
C VAL A 449 -4.02 4.09 -42.63
N ALA A 450 -4.31 2.90 -43.18
CA ALA A 450 -4.25 1.68 -42.36
C ALA A 450 -2.84 1.57 -41.78
N GLU A 451 -2.75 1.29 -40.49
CA GLU A 451 -1.48 0.89 -39.89
C GLU A 451 -0.85 -0.20 -40.77
N PRO A 452 0.48 -0.15 -41.02
CA PRO A 452 1.11 -1.20 -41.82
C PRO A 452 0.75 -2.54 -41.20
N PRO A 453 0.36 -3.55 -41.99
CA PRO A 453 -0.03 -4.83 -41.43
C PRO A 453 1.08 -5.36 -40.56
N LEU A 454 0.77 -5.59 -39.28
CA LEU A 454 1.70 -6.21 -38.36
C LEU A 454 2.15 -7.54 -38.95
N SER A 455 3.44 -7.83 -38.89
CA SER A 455 3.96 -9.15 -39.33
C SER A 455 3.27 -10.26 -38.51
N SER A 456 2.96 -11.38 -39.19
CA SER A 456 2.30 -12.51 -38.55
C SER A 456 3.14 -13.05 -37.37
N GLY A 457 2.50 -13.26 -36.23
CA GLY A 457 3.13 -13.84 -35.05
C GLY A 457 3.71 -15.22 -35.32
N HIS A 458 3.00 -16.02 -36.08
CA HIS A 458 3.46 -17.34 -36.51
C HIS A 458 4.71 -17.28 -37.41
N GLU A 459 4.71 -16.41 -38.41
CA GLU A 459 5.90 -16.22 -39.29
C GLU A 459 7.12 -15.73 -38.49
N ASN A 460 6.93 -14.75 -37.61
CA ASN A 460 7.99 -14.26 -36.74
C ASN A 460 8.56 -15.38 -35.84
N PHE A 461 7.69 -16.16 -35.23
CA PHE A 461 8.09 -17.30 -34.43
C PHE A 461 8.91 -18.31 -35.22
N GLN A 462 8.47 -18.69 -36.42
CA GLN A 462 9.18 -19.62 -37.29
C GLN A 462 10.55 -19.07 -37.73
N GLN A 463 10.61 -17.83 -38.16
CA GLN A 463 11.87 -17.18 -38.55
C GLN A 463 12.86 -17.14 -37.39
N MET A 464 12.42 -16.75 -36.21
CA MET A 464 13.27 -16.71 -35.02
C MET A 464 13.76 -18.10 -34.61
N ARG A 465 12.88 -19.10 -34.71
CA ARG A 465 13.23 -20.49 -34.44
C ARG A 465 14.28 -21.00 -35.44
N ASP A 466 14.11 -20.77 -36.75
CA ASP A 466 15.05 -21.17 -37.79
C ASP A 466 16.40 -20.49 -37.59
N LEU A 467 16.43 -19.21 -37.25
CA LEU A 467 17.67 -18.49 -36.90
C LEU A 467 18.36 -19.10 -35.68
N LEU A 468 17.59 -19.47 -34.66
CA LEU A 468 18.09 -20.14 -33.46
C LEU A 468 18.83 -21.43 -33.82
N TYR A 469 18.24 -22.28 -34.67
CA TYR A 469 18.83 -23.55 -35.13
C TYR A 469 20.03 -23.36 -36.06
N GLN A 470 20.05 -22.30 -36.88
CA GLN A 470 21.19 -21.99 -37.79
C GLN A 470 22.42 -21.51 -37.02
N HIS A 471 22.27 -20.82 -35.91
CA HIS A 471 23.37 -20.15 -35.21
C HIS A 471 23.78 -20.86 -33.90
N SER A 472 23.14 -21.96 -33.54
CA SER A 472 23.47 -22.71 -32.32
C SER A 472 24.42 -23.88 -32.62
N ASP A 473 25.33 -24.14 -31.67
CA ASP A 473 26.19 -25.33 -31.73
C ASP A 473 25.32 -26.59 -31.46
N PRO A 474 25.29 -27.56 -32.40
CA PRO A 474 24.54 -28.78 -32.18
C PRO A 474 24.94 -29.58 -30.94
N ALA A 475 26.14 -29.32 -30.39
CA ALA A 475 26.63 -29.97 -29.19
C ALA A 475 25.94 -29.42 -27.90
N ASP A 476 25.34 -28.22 -27.94
CA ASP A 476 24.67 -27.59 -26.78
C ASP A 476 23.14 -27.72 -26.85
N ARG A 477 22.68 -28.96 -27.07
CA ARG A 477 21.26 -29.31 -27.29
C ARG A 477 20.34 -28.81 -26.16
N ARG A 478 20.78 -28.92 -24.92
CA ARG A 478 19.97 -28.48 -23.77
C ARG A 478 19.71 -26.98 -23.77
N ARG A 479 20.72 -26.20 -24.11
CA ARG A 479 20.58 -24.74 -24.20
C ARG A 479 19.67 -24.32 -25.35
N LEU A 480 19.74 -25.04 -26.45
CA LEU A 480 18.88 -24.83 -27.61
C LEU A 480 17.40 -25.10 -27.25
N GLU A 481 17.12 -26.22 -26.58
CA GLU A 481 15.79 -26.57 -26.10
C GLU A 481 15.23 -25.53 -25.10
N GLU A 482 16.06 -25.01 -24.17
CA GLU A 482 15.68 -23.96 -23.23
C GLU A 482 15.37 -22.62 -23.95
N GLN A 483 16.13 -22.26 -24.98
CA GLN A 483 15.91 -21.06 -25.79
C GLN A 483 14.67 -21.15 -26.67
N GLU A 484 14.45 -22.30 -27.33
CA GLU A 484 13.25 -22.56 -28.11
C GLU A 484 11.99 -22.51 -27.22
N GLN A 485 12.06 -23.07 -26.02
CA GLN A 485 10.96 -22.99 -25.07
C GLN A 485 10.68 -21.55 -24.62
N ALA A 486 11.71 -20.76 -24.38
CA ALA A 486 11.53 -19.35 -24.05
C ALA A 486 10.89 -18.54 -25.19
N LEU A 487 11.31 -18.80 -26.44
CA LEU A 487 10.73 -18.23 -27.64
C LEU A 487 9.25 -18.60 -27.79
N TYR A 488 8.92 -19.87 -27.57
CA TYR A 488 7.56 -20.38 -27.62
C TYR A 488 6.67 -19.73 -26.56
N GLN A 489 7.16 -19.59 -25.32
CA GLN A 489 6.43 -18.89 -24.25
C GLN A 489 6.22 -17.40 -24.59
N ALA A 490 7.21 -16.74 -25.16
CA ALA A 490 7.05 -15.37 -25.61
C ALA A 490 5.96 -15.24 -26.70
N TYR A 491 5.89 -16.16 -27.64
CA TYR A 491 4.84 -16.19 -28.65
C TYR A 491 3.46 -16.40 -28.03
N LEU A 492 3.29 -17.36 -27.10
CA LEU A 492 2.03 -17.61 -26.39
C LEU A 492 1.51 -16.35 -25.67
N MET A 493 2.42 -15.52 -25.12
CA MET A 493 2.07 -14.34 -24.34
C MET A 493 1.83 -13.08 -25.19
N THR A 494 2.37 -13.00 -26.40
CA THR A 494 2.36 -11.76 -27.20
C THR A 494 1.52 -11.84 -28.47
N ALA A 495 0.83 -12.95 -28.73
CA ALA A 495 0.05 -13.18 -29.96
C ALA A 495 -0.99 -12.07 -30.23
N GLN A 496 -1.59 -11.46 -29.19
CA GLN A 496 -2.54 -10.36 -29.34
C GLN A 496 -1.91 -9.08 -29.92
N SER A 497 -0.61 -8.88 -29.78
CA SER A 497 0.12 -7.70 -30.26
C SER A 497 0.75 -7.90 -31.66
N GLN A 498 0.50 -9.03 -32.30
CA GLN A 498 1.08 -9.40 -33.58
C GLN A 498 -0.01 -9.58 -34.64
N GLY A 499 0.35 -9.51 -35.91
CA GLY A 499 -0.58 -9.76 -37.01
C GLY A 499 -1.08 -11.20 -37.04
N PRO A 500 -2.31 -11.45 -37.58
CA PRO A 500 -2.90 -12.79 -37.64
C PRO A 500 -2.17 -13.69 -38.63
N ALA A 501 -2.04 -14.95 -38.26
CA ALA A 501 -1.69 -15.97 -39.24
C ALA A 501 -2.83 -16.14 -40.25
N PRO A 502 -2.53 -16.41 -41.56
CA PRO A 502 -3.57 -16.62 -42.58
C PRO A 502 -4.30 -17.94 -42.34
N ARG A 503 -5.60 -17.97 -42.64
CA ARG A 503 -6.35 -19.23 -42.74
C ARG A 503 -5.91 -20.00 -43.99
N LEU A 504 -5.77 -21.30 -43.85
CA LEU A 504 -5.45 -22.17 -44.96
C LEU A 504 -6.62 -22.21 -45.96
N SER A 505 -6.31 -22.18 -47.24
CA SER A 505 -7.30 -22.24 -48.33
C SER A 505 -6.87 -23.18 -49.46
N GLY A 506 -7.81 -23.56 -50.32
CA GLY A 506 -7.56 -24.39 -51.51
C GLY A 506 -7.11 -25.83 -51.17
N ASP A 507 -6.19 -26.35 -51.99
CA ASP A 507 -5.73 -27.75 -51.90
C ASP A 507 -4.98 -28.03 -50.56
N LEU A 508 -4.22 -27.05 -50.10
CA LEU A 508 -3.48 -27.20 -48.82
C LEU A 508 -4.44 -27.38 -47.62
N ALA A 509 -5.50 -26.59 -47.54
CA ALA A 509 -6.53 -26.75 -46.52
C ALA A 509 -7.14 -28.15 -46.54
N THR A 510 -7.44 -28.67 -47.75
CA THR A 510 -7.99 -30.02 -47.95
C THR A 510 -7.01 -31.11 -47.53
N ILE A 511 -5.72 -30.97 -47.85
CA ILE A 511 -4.67 -31.93 -47.46
C ILE A 511 -4.51 -31.98 -45.93
N ILE A 512 -4.41 -30.80 -45.28
CA ILE A 512 -4.24 -30.72 -43.83
C ILE A 512 -5.49 -31.27 -43.11
N ARG A 513 -6.72 -30.94 -43.58
CA ARG A 513 -7.95 -31.51 -43.03
C ARG A 513 -8.01 -33.03 -43.16
N ASN A 514 -7.67 -33.57 -44.32
CA ASN A 514 -7.64 -35.04 -44.54
C ASN A 514 -6.58 -35.71 -43.64
N ARG A 515 -5.44 -35.12 -43.44
CA ARG A 515 -4.43 -35.58 -42.52
C ARG A 515 -4.96 -35.57 -41.07
N ALA A 516 -5.60 -34.49 -40.65
CA ALA A 516 -6.24 -34.38 -39.34
C ALA A 516 -7.31 -35.46 -39.13
N MET A 517 -8.14 -35.73 -40.18
CA MET A 517 -9.14 -36.82 -40.14
C MET A 517 -8.48 -38.22 -40.05
N ALA A 518 -7.33 -38.43 -40.68
CA ALA A 518 -6.59 -39.67 -40.57
C ALA A 518 -6.01 -39.85 -39.12
N THR A 519 -5.43 -38.82 -38.53
CA THR A 519 -4.96 -38.83 -37.14
C THR A 519 -6.12 -39.00 -36.15
N GLN A 520 -7.28 -38.39 -36.42
CA GLN A 520 -8.50 -38.58 -35.63
C GLN A 520 -8.95 -40.04 -35.57
N ARG A 521 -8.85 -40.79 -36.69
CA ARG A 521 -9.19 -42.24 -36.78
C ARG A 521 -8.14 -43.13 -36.13
N GLY A 522 -6.93 -42.63 -35.94
CA GLY A 522 -5.81 -43.33 -35.30
C GLY A 522 -5.74 -43.10 -33.80
N ASP A 523 -4.59 -42.66 -33.34
CA ASP A 523 -4.27 -42.44 -31.92
C ASP A 523 -4.74 -41.07 -31.38
N LYS A 524 -5.28 -40.20 -32.23
CA LYS A 524 -5.71 -38.81 -31.90
C LYS A 524 -4.59 -37.95 -31.30
N ASN A 525 -3.34 -38.28 -31.59
CA ASN A 525 -2.19 -37.51 -31.10
C ASN A 525 -1.76 -36.49 -32.14
N PHE A 526 -2.01 -35.21 -31.80
CA PHE A 526 -1.59 -34.03 -32.57
C PHE A 526 -0.46 -33.25 -31.88
N SER A 527 0.09 -33.75 -30.78
CA SER A 527 1.05 -33.01 -29.96
C SER A 527 2.21 -32.43 -30.78
N GLY A 528 2.46 -31.12 -30.62
CA GLY A 528 3.56 -30.39 -31.27
C GLY A 528 3.40 -30.18 -32.78
N ILE A 529 2.24 -30.52 -33.37
CA ILE A 529 2.02 -30.33 -34.81
C ILE A 529 1.62 -28.86 -35.09
N ASP A 530 2.09 -28.35 -36.24
CA ASP A 530 1.64 -27.07 -36.77
C ASP A 530 0.38 -27.26 -37.63
N LEU A 531 -0.74 -26.77 -37.11
CA LEU A 531 -2.05 -26.73 -37.73
C LEU A 531 -2.58 -25.28 -37.82
N THR A 532 -1.69 -24.32 -37.90
CA THR A 532 -2.01 -22.89 -38.01
C THR A 532 -2.94 -22.66 -39.20
N GLY A 533 -4.07 -21.97 -38.95
CA GLY A 533 -5.10 -21.67 -39.97
C GLY A 533 -5.89 -22.85 -40.47
N ALA A 534 -5.78 -24.05 -39.89
CA ALA A 534 -6.44 -25.27 -40.34
C ALA A 534 -7.96 -25.23 -40.10
N ASP A 535 -8.77 -25.76 -41.02
CA ASP A 535 -10.19 -25.99 -40.82
C ASP A 535 -10.45 -27.43 -40.29
N LEU A 536 -10.77 -27.48 -38.99
CA LEU A 536 -11.08 -28.71 -38.26
C LEU A 536 -12.58 -28.79 -37.92
N SER A 537 -13.40 -27.87 -38.43
CA SER A 537 -14.82 -27.72 -38.07
C SER A 537 -15.62 -29.00 -38.16
N GLY A 538 -16.51 -29.24 -37.17
CA GLY A 538 -17.44 -30.36 -37.11
C GLY A 538 -16.82 -31.74 -36.86
N LEU A 539 -15.49 -31.82 -36.56
CA LEU A 539 -14.84 -33.10 -36.27
C LEU A 539 -15.14 -33.60 -34.85
N ASP A 540 -15.14 -34.92 -34.67
CA ASP A 540 -15.12 -35.55 -33.33
C ASP A 540 -13.69 -35.78 -32.88
N LEU A 541 -13.19 -34.86 -32.09
CA LEU A 541 -11.84 -34.82 -31.53
C LEU A 541 -11.85 -35.08 -30.03
N THR A 542 -12.86 -35.82 -29.56
CA THR A 542 -12.99 -36.20 -28.15
C THR A 542 -11.75 -36.94 -27.68
N GLY A 543 -11.13 -36.44 -26.60
CA GLY A 543 -9.90 -36.97 -25.97
C GLY A 543 -8.64 -36.83 -26.84
N ALA A 544 -8.64 -35.97 -27.87
CA ALA A 544 -7.46 -35.73 -28.70
C ALA A 544 -6.39 -34.94 -27.94
N ASP A 545 -5.12 -35.22 -28.20
CA ASP A 545 -3.99 -34.51 -27.65
C ASP A 545 -3.45 -33.45 -28.61
N PHE A 546 -3.71 -32.19 -28.29
CA PHE A 546 -3.20 -31.00 -28.98
C PHE A 546 -2.14 -30.24 -28.16
N SER A 547 -1.51 -30.91 -27.21
CA SER A 547 -0.51 -30.26 -26.40
C SER A 547 0.60 -29.66 -27.25
N ARG A 548 0.98 -28.41 -26.94
CA ARG A 548 2.06 -27.64 -27.61
C ARG A 548 1.85 -27.48 -29.13
N CYS A 549 0.62 -27.65 -29.67
CA CYS A 549 0.32 -27.40 -31.06
C CYS A 549 0.30 -25.92 -31.39
N LEU A 550 0.71 -25.59 -32.63
CA LEU A 550 0.44 -24.29 -33.25
C LEU A 550 -0.90 -24.34 -33.94
N LEU A 551 -1.89 -23.62 -33.43
CA LEU A 551 -3.30 -23.62 -33.84
C LEU A 551 -3.82 -22.18 -33.98
N GLU A 552 -2.92 -21.20 -34.21
CA GLU A 552 -3.35 -19.82 -34.43
C GLU A 552 -4.34 -19.75 -35.60
N ASN A 553 -5.48 -19.05 -35.40
CA ASN A 553 -6.52 -18.87 -36.40
C ASN A 553 -7.16 -20.17 -36.94
N ALA A 554 -7.02 -21.32 -36.21
CA ALA A 554 -7.67 -22.57 -36.57
C ALA A 554 -9.16 -22.52 -36.31
N ASN A 555 -9.95 -23.25 -37.14
CA ASN A 555 -11.40 -23.34 -37.03
C ASN A 555 -11.82 -24.65 -36.35
N PHE A 556 -12.35 -24.57 -35.14
CA PHE A 556 -12.93 -25.66 -34.36
C PHE A 556 -14.45 -25.56 -34.21
N SER A 557 -15.12 -24.76 -35.08
CA SER A 557 -16.55 -24.55 -34.94
C SER A 557 -17.34 -25.86 -35.04
N GLY A 558 -18.29 -26.07 -34.12
CA GLY A 558 -19.09 -27.28 -34.03
C GLY A 558 -18.34 -28.56 -33.71
N CYS A 559 -17.05 -28.51 -33.31
CA CYS A 559 -16.28 -29.68 -32.93
C CYS A 559 -16.73 -30.29 -31.61
N ARG A 560 -16.54 -31.61 -31.49
CA ARG A 560 -16.55 -32.30 -30.18
C ARG A 560 -15.11 -32.46 -29.68
N LEU A 561 -14.78 -31.73 -28.62
CA LEU A 561 -13.44 -31.64 -28.00
C LEU A 561 -13.49 -32.09 -26.55
N ASP A 562 -14.52 -32.85 -26.15
CA ASP A 562 -14.69 -33.31 -24.78
C ASP A 562 -13.42 -34.02 -24.31
N HIS A 563 -12.84 -33.63 -23.17
CA HIS A 563 -11.60 -34.15 -22.60
C HIS A 563 -10.34 -34.02 -23.47
N ALA A 564 -10.32 -33.17 -24.49
CA ALA A 564 -9.11 -32.91 -25.26
C ALA A 564 -8.07 -32.20 -24.43
N ASN A 565 -6.78 -32.38 -24.77
CA ASN A 565 -5.65 -31.76 -24.12
C ASN A 565 -5.05 -30.67 -25.01
N PHE A 566 -5.17 -29.40 -24.62
CA PHE A 566 -4.55 -28.25 -25.28
C PHE A 566 -3.48 -27.59 -24.41
N GLU A 567 -2.86 -28.35 -23.50
CA GLU A 567 -1.81 -27.83 -22.64
C GLU A 567 -0.71 -27.16 -23.47
N GLN A 568 -0.40 -25.89 -23.13
CA GLN A 568 0.59 -25.08 -23.83
C GLN A 568 0.30 -24.88 -25.35
N ALA A 569 -0.93 -25.05 -25.82
CA ALA A 569 -1.25 -24.85 -27.23
C ALA A 569 -1.39 -23.35 -27.58
N MET A 570 -0.98 -22.98 -28.80
CA MET A 570 -1.17 -21.65 -29.37
C MET A 570 -2.53 -21.59 -30.10
N LEU A 571 -3.56 -21.12 -29.44
CA LEU A 571 -4.95 -21.04 -29.92
C LEU A 571 -5.39 -19.58 -30.20
N ALA A 572 -4.43 -18.65 -30.34
CA ALA A 572 -4.79 -17.28 -30.62
C ALA A 572 -5.67 -17.18 -31.87
N ARG A 573 -6.75 -16.38 -31.81
CA ARG A 573 -7.72 -16.19 -32.90
C ARG A 573 -8.44 -17.46 -33.38
N ALA A 574 -8.35 -18.57 -32.63
CA ALA A 574 -9.11 -19.80 -32.97
C ALA A 574 -10.62 -19.59 -32.79
N ASP A 575 -11.42 -20.28 -33.63
CA ASP A 575 -12.86 -20.21 -33.59
C ASP A 575 -13.45 -21.46 -32.95
N PHE A 576 -14.06 -21.30 -31.76
CA PHE A 576 -14.74 -22.37 -31.00
C PHE A 576 -16.26 -22.19 -30.99
N THR A 577 -16.81 -21.53 -31.99
CA THR A 577 -18.27 -21.34 -32.08
C THR A 577 -18.99 -22.69 -32.07
N ASP A 578 -19.98 -22.83 -31.16
CA ASP A 578 -20.79 -24.06 -30.99
C ASP A 578 -19.95 -25.33 -30.65
N ALA A 579 -18.69 -25.18 -30.19
CA ALA A 579 -17.83 -26.29 -29.84
C ALA A 579 -18.16 -26.87 -28.46
N ARG A 580 -17.97 -28.17 -28.28
CA ARG A 580 -18.09 -28.86 -27.00
C ARG A 580 -16.69 -29.15 -26.45
N LEU A 581 -16.39 -28.53 -25.32
CA LEU A 581 -15.07 -28.55 -24.68
C LEU A 581 -15.18 -29.04 -23.22
N GLN A 582 -16.14 -29.95 -22.94
CA GLN A 582 -16.35 -30.44 -21.59
C GLN A 582 -15.09 -31.16 -21.05
N GLY A 583 -14.60 -30.69 -19.88
CA GLY A 583 -13.41 -31.28 -19.24
C GLY A 583 -12.11 -31.09 -20.00
N VAL A 584 -12.03 -30.12 -20.91
CA VAL A 584 -10.82 -29.81 -21.68
C VAL A 584 -9.71 -29.28 -20.77
N ASN A 585 -8.46 -29.62 -21.08
CA ASN A 585 -7.26 -29.04 -20.47
C ASN A 585 -6.72 -27.92 -21.35
N LEU A 586 -6.78 -26.67 -20.88
CA LEU A 586 -6.25 -25.47 -21.54
C LEU A 586 -5.12 -24.82 -20.74
N ASN A 587 -4.51 -25.54 -19.82
CA ASN A 587 -3.46 -25.00 -18.93
C ASN A 587 -2.29 -24.47 -19.77
N HIS A 588 -1.83 -23.26 -19.42
CA HIS A 588 -0.72 -22.56 -20.10
C HIS A 588 -0.92 -22.32 -21.61
N ALA A 589 -2.13 -22.48 -22.14
CA ALA A 589 -2.46 -22.21 -23.53
C ALA A 589 -2.69 -20.71 -23.78
N SER A 590 -2.65 -20.30 -25.06
CA SER A 590 -3.05 -18.95 -25.45
C SER A 590 -4.36 -18.98 -26.23
N LEU A 591 -5.43 -18.43 -25.66
CA LEU A 591 -6.71 -18.16 -26.31
C LEU A 591 -6.86 -16.69 -26.75
N ALA A 592 -5.75 -15.94 -26.78
CA ALA A 592 -5.81 -14.52 -27.10
C ALA A 592 -6.57 -14.25 -28.40
N LEU A 593 -7.52 -13.29 -28.39
CA LEU A 593 -8.36 -12.96 -29.55
C LEU A 593 -9.24 -14.12 -30.07
N ALA A 594 -9.36 -15.23 -29.35
CA ALA A 594 -10.18 -16.35 -29.77
C ALA A 594 -11.68 -16.01 -29.73
N HIS A 595 -12.46 -16.68 -30.58
CA HIS A 595 -13.90 -16.56 -30.67
C HIS A 595 -14.59 -17.77 -30.05
N CYS A 596 -15.21 -17.59 -28.88
CA CYS A 596 -15.93 -18.63 -28.16
C CYS A 596 -17.38 -18.19 -28.00
N VAL A 597 -18.23 -18.61 -28.95
CA VAL A 597 -19.67 -18.32 -28.95
C VAL A 597 -20.43 -19.63 -28.76
N ASN A 598 -21.35 -19.68 -27.80
CA ASN A 598 -22.10 -20.88 -27.42
C ASN A 598 -21.23 -22.12 -27.10
N ALA A 599 -19.99 -21.92 -26.66
CA ALA A 599 -19.05 -22.99 -26.38
C ALA A 599 -19.28 -23.58 -24.97
N ASP A 600 -19.15 -24.90 -24.82
CA ASP A 600 -19.31 -25.59 -23.56
C ASP A 600 -17.95 -25.95 -22.93
N PHE A 601 -17.48 -25.14 -22.00
CA PHE A 601 -16.27 -25.31 -21.20
C PHE A 601 -16.58 -25.94 -19.83
N SER A 602 -17.71 -26.63 -19.68
CA SER A 602 -18.02 -27.22 -18.36
C SER A 602 -16.93 -28.19 -17.91
N HIS A 603 -16.55 -28.07 -16.63
CA HIS A 603 -15.45 -28.84 -16.02
C HIS A 603 -14.06 -28.65 -16.67
N ALA A 604 -13.88 -27.65 -17.53
CA ALA A 604 -12.57 -27.30 -18.10
C ALA A 604 -11.56 -26.79 -17.08
N THR A 605 -10.27 -26.94 -17.39
CA THR A 605 -9.18 -26.36 -16.59
C THR A 605 -8.43 -25.30 -17.41
N LEU A 606 -8.34 -24.10 -16.83
CA LEU A 606 -7.67 -22.92 -17.42
C LEU A 606 -6.72 -22.35 -16.35
N VAL A 607 -5.52 -22.90 -16.25
CA VAL A 607 -4.49 -22.44 -15.33
C VAL A 607 -3.43 -21.69 -16.13
N GLU A 608 -3.13 -20.44 -15.76
CA GLU A 608 -2.18 -19.57 -16.47
C GLU A 608 -2.48 -19.45 -17.99
N THR A 609 -3.74 -19.54 -18.36
CA THR A 609 -4.19 -19.44 -19.76
C THR A 609 -4.26 -17.98 -20.16
N ASN A 610 -3.67 -17.60 -21.30
CA ASN A 610 -3.80 -16.25 -21.85
C ASN A 610 -5.18 -16.08 -22.52
N ILE A 611 -6.04 -15.24 -21.94
CA ILE A 611 -7.40 -14.94 -22.42
C ILE A 611 -7.57 -13.48 -22.89
N GLN A 612 -6.49 -12.77 -23.17
CA GLN A 612 -6.55 -11.36 -23.55
C GLN A 612 -7.33 -11.17 -24.86
N GLU A 613 -8.22 -10.17 -24.86
CA GLU A 613 -9.07 -9.82 -26.00
C GLU A 613 -9.95 -10.98 -26.54
N THR A 614 -10.10 -12.07 -25.77
CA THR A 614 -10.96 -13.20 -26.13
C THR A 614 -12.43 -12.82 -26.02
N LEU A 615 -13.24 -13.27 -26.98
CA LEU A 615 -14.69 -13.12 -26.94
C LEU A 615 -15.36 -14.41 -26.41
N PHE A 616 -15.91 -14.34 -25.19
CA PHE A 616 -16.79 -15.37 -24.62
C PHE A 616 -18.24 -14.87 -24.62
N LYS A 617 -19.08 -15.50 -25.43
CA LYS A 617 -20.50 -15.17 -25.50
C LYS A 617 -21.33 -16.42 -25.33
N ASN A 618 -22.26 -16.39 -24.35
CA ASN A 618 -23.15 -17.52 -24.05
C ASN A 618 -22.38 -18.84 -23.80
N CYS A 619 -21.25 -18.77 -23.11
CA CYS A 619 -20.41 -19.93 -22.80
C CYS A 619 -20.77 -20.55 -21.44
N ASN A 620 -20.65 -21.87 -21.38
CA ASN A 620 -20.88 -22.64 -20.15
C ASN A 620 -19.54 -23.01 -19.50
N PHE A 621 -19.24 -22.42 -18.34
CA PHE A 621 -18.07 -22.74 -17.50
C PHE A 621 -18.46 -23.45 -16.18
N THR A 622 -19.63 -24.10 -16.16
CA THR A 622 -20.11 -24.76 -14.93
C THR A 622 -19.10 -25.78 -14.41
N GLY A 623 -18.73 -25.68 -13.14
CA GLY A 623 -17.78 -26.58 -12.50
C GLY A 623 -16.33 -26.49 -13.00
N SER A 624 -15.99 -25.51 -13.85
CA SER A 624 -14.63 -25.31 -14.35
C SER A 624 -13.66 -24.77 -13.28
N ARG A 625 -12.36 -24.90 -13.55
CA ARG A 625 -11.28 -24.37 -12.73
C ARG A 625 -10.49 -23.34 -13.53
N LEU A 626 -10.53 -22.09 -13.06
CA LEU A 626 -9.80 -20.97 -13.63
C LEU A 626 -8.79 -20.45 -12.58
N GLU A 627 -7.52 -20.38 -12.92
CA GLU A 627 -6.48 -20.02 -11.98
C GLU A 627 -5.39 -19.16 -12.63
N GLN A 628 -4.93 -18.10 -11.93
CA GLN A 628 -3.86 -17.22 -12.38
C GLN A 628 -4.11 -16.60 -13.76
N LEU A 629 -5.31 -16.07 -13.97
CA LEU A 629 -5.70 -15.43 -15.22
C LEU A 629 -5.70 -13.90 -15.10
N ALA A 630 -5.31 -13.24 -16.18
CA ALA A 630 -5.46 -11.81 -16.36
C ALA A 630 -6.37 -11.53 -17.58
N GLY A 631 -7.59 -11.05 -17.32
CA GLY A 631 -8.51 -10.60 -18.38
C GLY A 631 -8.26 -9.14 -18.69
N TYR A 632 -7.59 -8.84 -19.79
CA TYR A 632 -7.44 -7.49 -20.31
C TYR A 632 -8.19 -7.40 -21.65
N ARG A 633 -9.12 -6.45 -21.77
CA ARG A 633 -10.02 -6.31 -22.94
C ARG A 633 -10.75 -7.60 -23.34
N THR A 634 -10.95 -8.53 -22.42
CA THR A 634 -11.71 -9.76 -22.64
C THR A 634 -13.19 -9.44 -22.56
N PHE A 635 -13.99 -9.98 -23.49
CA PHE A 635 -15.44 -9.77 -23.55
C PHE A 635 -16.15 -11.02 -23.03
N MET A 636 -16.94 -10.88 -21.97
CA MET A 636 -17.73 -11.99 -21.42
C MET A 636 -19.18 -11.56 -21.25
N THR A 637 -20.07 -12.19 -22.00
CA THR A 637 -21.51 -11.91 -21.92
C THR A 637 -22.30 -13.21 -21.83
N GLN A 638 -23.29 -13.24 -20.93
CA GLN A 638 -24.18 -14.38 -20.73
C GLN A 638 -23.47 -15.71 -20.44
N CYS A 639 -22.32 -15.66 -19.76
CA CYS A 639 -21.56 -16.86 -19.38
C CYS A 639 -21.98 -17.39 -18.01
N ASP A 640 -21.97 -18.73 -17.88
CA ASP A 640 -22.35 -19.42 -16.66
C ASP A 640 -21.13 -20.05 -15.97
N PHE A 641 -20.70 -19.46 -14.84
CA PHE A 641 -19.62 -19.94 -13.96
C PHE A 641 -20.18 -20.63 -12.70
N SER A 642 -21.41 -21.12 -12.74
CA SER A 642 -22.02 -21.81 -11.60
C SER A 642 -21.13 -22.97 -11.13
N GLN A 643 -20.92 -23.08 -9.81
CA GLN A 643 -20.06 -24.11 -9.21
C GLN A 643 -18.58 -24.09 -9.66
N ALA A 644 -18.15 -23.09 -10.45
CA ALA A 644 -16.76 -22.97 -10.86
C ALA A 644 -15.86 -22.55 -9.69
N THR A 645 -14.57 -22.84 -9.81
CA THR A 645 -13.52 -22.36 -8.89
C THR A 645 -12.64 -21.38 -9.64
N LEU A 646 -12.60 -20.15 -9.14
CA LEU A 646 -11.79 -19.05 -9.68
C LEU A 646 -10.77 -18.64 -8.63
N SER A 647 -9.48 -18.65 -8.95
CA SER A 647 -8.45 -18.21 -8.01
C SER A 647 -7.36 -17.37 -8.68
N VAL A 648 -6.94 -16.31 -7.99
CA VAL A 648 -5.88 -15.39 -8.44
C VAL A 648 -6.17 -14.82 -9.84
N ILE A 649 -7.35 -14.19 -9.99
CA ILE A 649 -7.80 -13.64 -11.28
C ILE A 649 -7.92 -12.12 -11.19
N THR A 650 -7.39 -11.43 -12.20
CA THR A 650 -7.58 -9.99 -12.37
C THR A 650 -8.34 -9.70 -13.65
N MET A 651 -9.49 -9.06 -13.51
CA MET A 651 -10.36 -8.58 -14.60
C MET A 651 -10.27 -7.06 -14.66
N MET A 652 -9.80 -6.50 -15.78
CA MET A 652 -9.56 -5.06 -15.89
C MET A 652 -10.29 -4.44 -17.09
N ALA A 653 -11.00 -3.34 -16.83
CA ALA A 653 -11.69 -2.51 -17.82
C ALA A 653 -12.66 -3.31 -18.71
N LEU A 654 -13.38 -4.26 -18.12
CA LEU A 654 -14.30 -5.13 -18.86
C LEU A 654 -15.73 -4.64 -18.74
N THR A 655 -16.46 -4.70 -19.87
CA THR A 655 -17.91 -4.65 -19.87
C THR A 655 -18.43 -6.08 -19.83
N LEU A 656 -18.93 -6.46 -18.65
CA LEU A 656 -19.41 -7.79 -18.35
C LEU A 656 -20.92 -7.70 -18.13
N SER A 657 -21.72 -8.58 -18.71
CA SER A 657 -23.16 -8.57 -18.49
C SER A 657 -23.74 -9.97 -18.32
N GLN A 658 -24.68 -10.11 -17.38
CA GLN A 658 -25.44 -11.32 -17.14
C GLN A 658 -24.58 -12.56 -16.87
N LEU A 659 -23.51 -12.43 -16.08
CA LEU A 659 -22.72 -13.57 -15.64
C LEU A 659 -23.33 -14.22 -14.40
N LYS A 660 -23.28 -15.55 -14.35
CA LYS A 660 -23.76 -16.34 -13.22
C LYS A 660 -22.57 -16.98 -12.49
N PHE A 661 -22.50 -16.74 -11.18
CA PHE A 661 -21.53 -17.35 -10.27
C PHE A 661 -22.24 -18.11 -9.14
N HIS A 662 -23.44 -18.66 -9.44
CA HIS A 662 -24.21 -19.38 -8.44
C HIS A 662 -23.39 -20.52 -7.83
N ARG A 663 -23.23 -20.52 -6.49
CA ARG A 663 -22.41 -21.50 -5.76
C ARG A 663 -20.94 -21.58 -6.20
N ALA A 664 -20.44 -20.60 -6.92
CA ALA A 664 -19.03 -20.57 -7.30
C ALA A 664 -18.14 -20.27 -6.09
N LYS A 665 -16.86 -20.65 -6.20
CA LYS A 665 -15.82 -20.34 -5.26
C LYS A 665 -14.83 -19.35 -5.90
N LEU A 666 -14.74 -18.15 -5.34
CA LEU A 666 -13.83 -17.10 -5.79
C LEU A 666 -12.79 -16.83 -4.69
N GLU A 667 -11.52 -16.91 -5.02
CA GLU A 667 -10.42 -16.63 -4.10
C GLU A 667 -9.42 -15.66 -4.76
N LYS A 668 -9.19 -14.51 -4.14
CA LYS A 668 -8.28 -13.46 -4.67
C LYS A 668 -8.66 -13.02 -6.10
N VAL A 669 -9.95 -12.84 -6.34
CA VAL A 669 -10.47 -12.33 -7.63
C VAL A 669 -10.65 -10.83 -7.52
N THR A 670 -10.07 -10.08 -8.46
CA THR A 670 -10.14 -8.61 -8.49
C THR A 670 -10.82 -8.13 -9.77
N PHE A 671 -11.84 -7.28 -9.61
CA PHE A 671 -12.50 -6.55 -10.71
C PHE A 671 -12.10 -5.08 -10.63
N ILE A 672 -11.46 -4.55 -11.67
CA ILE A 672 -10.99 -3.17 -11.76
C ILE A 672 -11.65 -2.48 -12.94
N ARG A 673 -12.35 -1.35 -12.70
CA ARG A 673 -13.05 -0.56 -13.73
C ARG A 673 -14.02 -1.39 -14.54
N CYS A 674 -14.69 -2.35 -13.91
CA CYS A 674 -15.65 -3.23 -14.56
C CYS A 674 -17.09 -2.72 -14.41
N GLN A 675 -17.95 -3.07 -15.36
CA GLN A 675 -19.40 -2.90 -15.27
C GLN A 675 -20.03 -4.29 -15.11
N LEU A 676 -20.64 -4.53 -13.93
CA LEU A 676 -21.16 -5.83 -13.54
C LEU A 676 -22.70 -5.75 -13.43
N GLU A 677 -23.41 -5.61 -14.53
CA GLU A 677 -24.87 -5.53 -14.50
C GLU A 677 -25.51 -6.92 -14.38
N GLY A 678 -26.39 -7.09 -13.37
CA GLY A 678 -27.19 -8.29 -13.20
C GLY A 678 -26.40 -9.56 -12.85
N PHE A 679 -25.24 -9.43 -12.20
CA PHE A 679 -24.45 -10.57 -11.76
C PHE A 679 -25.13 -11.34 -10.64
N ASP A 680 -25.09 -12.66 -10.76
CA ASP A 680 -25.62 -13.56 -9.74
C ASP A 680 -24.48 -14.29 -8.99
N PHE A 681 -24.12 -13.79 -7.81
CA PHE A 681 -23.22 -14.43 -6.84
C PHE A 681 -24.01 -15.19 -5.75
N SER A 682 -25.27 -15.54 -5.98
CA SER A 682 -26.07 -16.21 -4.96
C SER A 682 -25.43 -17.53 -4.50
N HIS A 683 -25.40 -17.70 -3.17
CA HIS A 683 -24.75 -18.83 -2.50
C HIS A 683 -23.26 -19.03 -2.83
N ALA A 684 -22.60 -18.07 -3.51
CA ALA A 684 -21.19 -18.13 -3.80
C ALA A 684 -20.34 -17.92 -2.54
N ARG A 685 -19.09 -18.35 -2.62
CA ARG A 685 -18.07 -18.11 -1.60
C ARG A 685 -16.98 -17.20 -2.18
N LEU A 686 -16.84 -16.01 -1.61
CA LEU A 686 -15.84 -15.03 -2.00
C LEU A 686 -14.82 -14.87 -0.85
N ASP A 687 -13.57 -15.09 -1.12
CA ASP A 687 -12.47 -14.92 -0.16
C ASP A 687 -11.41 -13.98 -0.73
N THR A 688 -11.10 -12.91 0.01
CA THR A 688 -10.09 -11.92 -0.36
C THR A 688 -10.33 -11.34 -1.78
N CYS A 689 -11.60 -11.15 -2.16
CA CYS A 689 -11.99 -10.57 -3.45
C CYS A 689 -12.11 -9.06 -3.37
N SER A 690 -11.83 -8.37 -4.49
CA SER A 690 -11.87 -6.90 -4.54
C SER A 690 -12.64 -6.38 -5.75
N LEU A 691 -13.47 -5.35 -5.53
CA LEU A 691 -14.07 -4.52 -6.56
C LEU A 691 -13.52 -3.10 -6.43
N VAL A 692 -12.85 -2.62 -7.47
CA VAL A 692 -12.16 -1.32 -7.49
C VAL A 692 -12.70 -0.51 -8.67
N GLU A 693 -13.19 0.70 -8.43
CA GLU A 693 -13.79 1.55 -9.48
C GLU A 693 -14.85 0.80 -10.31
N THR A 694 -15.61 -0.10 -9.68
CA THR A 694 -16.50 -1.05 -10.35
C THR A 694 -17.96 -0.75 -10.02
N ARG A 695 -18.82 -0.71 -11.04
CA ARG A 695 -20.28 -0.59 -10.89
C ARG A 695 -20.92 -1.96 -10.94
N ALA A 696 -21.75 -2.28 -9.93
CA ALA A 696 -22.41 -3.58 -9.79
C ALA A 696 -23.87 -3.38 -9.36
N GLU A 697 -24.62 -2.65 -10.16
CA GLU A 697 -26.05 -2.35 -9.91
C GLU A 697 -26.89 -3.62 -9.97
N GLY A 698 -27.78 -3.81 -8.97
CA GLY A 698 -28.72 -4.92 -8.93
C GLY A 698 -28.09 -6.31 -8.81
N CYS A 699 -26.79 -6.42 -8.46
CA CYS A 699 -26.14 -7.72 -8.26
C CYS A 699 -26.74 -8.50 -7.09
N SER A 700 -26.82 -9.82 -7.24
CA SER A 700 -27.30 -10.72 -6.18
C SER A 700 -26.14 -11.41 -5.47
N PHE A 701 -26.01 -11.17 -4.17
CA PHE A 701 -25.15 -11.89 -3.22
C PHE A 701 -26.00 -12.70 -2.21
N GLN A 702 -27.25 -13.03 -2.57
CA GLN A 702 -28.15 -13.72 -1.67
C GLN A 702 -27.55 -15.02 -1.13
N GLY A 703 -27.53 -15.18 0.19
CA GLY A 703 -27.01 -16.38 0.86
C GLY A 703 -25.52 -16.65 0.65
N SER A 704 -24.78 -15.70 0.05
CA SER A 704 -23.34 -15.82 -0.20
C SER A 704 -22.50 -15.66 1.09
N ARG A 705 -21.24 -16.06 1.01
CA ARG A 705 -20.25 -15.88 2.06
C ARG A 705 -19.09 -15.06 1.54
N LEU A 706 -18.93 -13.85 2.10
CA LEU A 706 -17.84 -12.92 1.79
C LEU A 706 -16.89 -12.85 2.97
N GLN A 707 -15.61 -13.14 2.76
CA GLN A 707 -14.59 -13.03 3.78
C GLN A 707 -13.46 -12.14 3.27
N THR A 708 -13.09 -11.13 4.05
CA THR A 708 -11.98 -10.19 3.75
C THR A 708 -12.11 -9.56 2.35
N CYS A 709 -13.35 -9.33 1.90
CA CYS A 709 -13.63 -8.70 0.61
C CYS A 709 -13.62 -7.17 0.72
N SER A 710 -13.22 -6.49 -0.36
CA SER A 710 -13.07 -5.05 -0.39
C SER A 710 -13.79 -4.42 -1.59
N PHE A 711 -14.62 -3.42 -1.32
CA PHE A 711 -15.39 -2.65 -2.32
C PHE A 711 -14.97 -1.19 -2.17
N VAL A 712 -14.05 -0.71 -3.02
CA VAL A 712 -13.33 0.55 -2.79
C VAL A 712 -13.23 1.41 -4.05
N ALA A 713 -12.66 2.61 -3.90
CA ALA A 713 -12.30 3.52 -4.97
C ALA A 713 -13.46 3.82 -5.92
N GLN A 714 -14.54 4.45 -5.41
CA GLN A 714 -15.70 4.86 -6.20
C GLN A 714 -16.52 3.69 -6.81
N SER A 715 -16.39 2.48 -6.29
CA SER A 715 -17.32 1.40 -6.62
C SER A 715 -18.73 1.75 -6.15
N ALA A 716 -19.76 1.21 -6.83
CA ALA A 716 -21.17 1.47 -6.50
C ALA A 716 -22.01 0.21 -6.70
N MET A 717 -22.93 -0.06 -5.75
CA MET A 717 -23.79 -1.24 -5.77
C MET A 717 -25.24 -0.90 -5.36
N PRO A 718 -25.88 0.08 -6.00
CA PRO A 718 -27.27 0.42 -5.67
C PRO A 718 -28.19 -0.77 -5.97
N GLY A 719 -29.17 -1.01 -5.10
CA GLY A 719 -30.12 -2.12 -5.22
C GLY A 719 -29.52 -3.52 -5.08
N ALA A 720 -28.26 -3.67 -4.67
CA ALA A 720 -27.64 -5.00 -4.51
C ALA A 720 -28.37 -5.84 -3.43
N ASN A 721 -28.50 -7.13 -3.68
CA ASN A 721 -29.18 -8.05 -2.77
C ASN A 721 -28.16 -8.89 -1.96
N PHE A 722 -27.96 -8.53 -0.69
CA PHE A 722 -27.18 -9.27 0.30
C PHE A 722 -28.06 -10.03 1.31
N SER A 723 -29.34 -10.31 0.97
CA SER A 723 -30.20 -11.03 1.91
C SER A 723 -29.62 -12.40 2.27
N GLU A 724 -29.65 -12.73 3.57
CA GLU A 724 -29.10 -13.98 4.13
C GLU A 724 -27.59 -14.17 3.90
N ALA A 725 -26.87 -13.17 3.37
CA ALA A 725 -25.43 -13.22 3.17
C ALA A 725 -24.66 -13.15 4.49
N THR A 726 -23.45 -13.68 4.50
CA THR A 726 -22.49 -13.53 5.60
C THR A 726 -21.30 -12.72 5.10
N LEU A 727 -21.11 -11.52 5.67
CA LEU A 727 -19.97 -10.64 5.43
C LEU A 727 -19.08 -10.67 6.66
N LYS A 728 -17.81 -11.07 6.50
CA LYS A 728 -16.85 -11.13 7.60
C LYS A 728 -15.60 -10.35 7.23
N GLN A 729 -15.26 -9.36 8.05
CA GLN A 729 -14.07 -8.51 7.83
C GLN A 729 -14.03 -7.87 6.44
N CYS A 730 -15.19 -7.46 5.93
CA CYS A 730 -15.33 -6.83 4.63
C CYS A 730 -15.22 -5.31 4.75
N ASN A 731 -14.67 -4.67 3.71
CA ASN A 731 -14.60 -3.23 3.59
C ASN A 731 -15.60 -2.73 2.54
N LEU A 732 -16.64 -2.01 3.00
CA LEU A 732 -17.67 -1.38 2.16
C LEU A 732 -17.71 0.14 2.41
N ARG A 733 -16.60 0.71 2.81
CA ARG A 733 -16.49 2.13 3.14
C ARG A 733 -16.79 3.00 1.93
N GLN A 734 -17.58 4.09 2.14
CA GLN A 734 -17.98 5.08 1.12
C GLN A 734 -18.81 4.49 -0.04
N LEU A 735 -19.33 3.28 0.13
CA LEU A 735 -20.03 2.59 -0.94
C LEU A 735 -21.47 3.10 -1.10
N PRO A 736 -21.90 3.53 -2.32
CA PRO A 736 -23.30 3.75 -2.63
C PRO A 736 -24.10 2.43 -2.60
N LEU A 737 -24.95 2.27 -1.60
CA LEU A 737 -25.78 1.10 -1.32
C LEU A 737 -27.27 1.48 -1.21
N HIS A 738 -27.68 2.52 -1.91
CA HIS A 738 -29.09 2.95 -1.92
C HIS A 738 -30.02 1.77 -2.27
N GLN A 739 -31.08 1.58 -1.49
CA GLN A 739 -32.06 0.51 -1.67
C GLN A 739 -31.48 -0.93 -1.64
N ALA A 740 -30.25 -1.12 -1.18
CA ALA A 740 -29.68 -2.46 -1.04
C ALA A 740 -30.41 -3.28 0.03
N CYS A 741 -30.50 -4.59 -0.17
CA CYS A 741 -31.17 -5.52 0.73
C CYS A 741 -30.17 -6.35 1.54
N PHE A 742 -30.12 -6.11 2.86
CA PHE A 742 -29.34 -6.89 3.84
C PHE A 742 -30.25 -7.69 4.80
N ARG A 743 -31.49 -7.97 4.38
CA ARG A 743 -32.43 -8.69 5.24
C ARG A 743 -31.86 -10.04 5.67
N LEU A 744 -31.83 -10.30 7.01
CA LEU A 744 -31.24 -11.49 7.63
C LEU A 744 -29.72 -11.66 7.38
N ALA A 745 -29.04 -10.66 6.86
CA ALA A 745 -27.59 -10.73 6.67
C ALA A 745 -26.83 -10.76 7.99
N ARG A 746 -25.68 -11.46 8.00
CA ARG A 746 -24.70 -11.39 9.11
C ARG A 746 -23.51 -10.55 8.67
N ILE A 747 -23.25 -9.49 9.42
CA ILE A 747 -22.21 -8.52 9.14
C ILE A 747 -21.25 -8.52 10.33
N ASP A 748 -20.20 -9.33 10.26
CA ASP A 748 -19.27 -9.53 11.37
C ASP A 748 -17.99 -8.71 11.14
N ASN A 749 -17.65 -7.78 12.04
CA ASN A 749 -16.41 -6.98 12.02
C ASN A 749 -16.09 -6.34 10.65
N SER A 750 -17.11 -5.82 9.98
CA SER A 750 -17.01 -5.20 8.67
C SER A 750 -17.14 -3.68 8.76
N ASP A 751 -16.54 -2.95 7.82
CA ASP A 751 -16.52 -1.49 7.78
C ASP A 751 -17.46 -0.97 6.68
N PHE A 752 -18.54 -0.31 7.09
CA PHE A 752 -19.50 0.40 6.25
C PHE A 752 -19.40 1.92 6.40
N SER A 753 -18.34 2.42 7.05
CA SER A 753 -18.24 3.86 7.33
C SER A 753 -18.40 4.69 6.05
N GLU A 754 -19.18 5.78 6.15
CA GLU A 754 -19.53 6.68 5.05
C GLU A 754 -20.37 6.04 3.93
N ALA A 755 -20.89 4.81 4.12
CA ALA A 755 -21.75 4.17 3.14
C ALA A 755 -23.13 4.85 3.06
N GLN A 756 -23.68 4.89 1.85
CA GLN A 756 -24.99 5.47 1.56
C GLN A 756 -26.04 4.36 1.56
N LEU A 757 -26.67 4.12 2.71
CA LEU A 757 -27.68 3.09 2.95
C LEU A 757 -29.13 3.64 2.90
N THR A 758 -29.34 4.72 2.18
CA THR A 758 -30.65 5.37 2.04
C THR A 758 -31.69 4.38 1.50
N ALA A 759 -32.79 4.23 2.20
CA ALA A 759 -33.87 3.29 1.90
C ALA A 759 -33.42 1.81 1.80
N ALA A 760 -32.27 1.45 2.38
CA ALA A 760 -31.82 0.05 2.43
C ALA A 760 -32.68 -0.78 3.40
N ASN A 761 -32.80 -2.07 3.13
CA ASN A 761 -33.50 -3.02 3.99
C ASN A 761 -32.51 -3.84 4.82
N LEU A 762 -32.36 -3.53 6.09
CA LEU A 762 -31.54 -4.26 7.07
C LEU A 762 -32.41 -5.04 8.07
N GLN A 763 -33.67 -5.34 7.75
CA GLN A 763 -34.58 -6.04 8.66
C GLN A 763 -33.96 -7.36 9.16
N LYS A 764 -33.89 -7.52 10.46
CA LYS A 764 -33.30 -8.70 11.15
C LYS A 764 -31.84 -8.94 10.80
N ALA A 765 -31.13 -7.97 10.27
CA ALA A 765 -29.68 -8.07 10.03
C ALA A 765 -28.92 -8.11 11.37
N ASN A 766 -27.75 -8.73 11.35
CA ASN A 766 -26.83 -8.76 12.48
C ASN A 766 -25.55 -8.02 12.11
N GLY A 767 -25.39 -6.78 12.59
CA GLY A 767 -24.24 -5.91 12.39
C GLY A 767 -23.41 -5.73 13.66
N ASN A 768 -23.39 -6.72 14.56
CA ASN A 768 -22.68 -6.63 15.82
C ASN A 768 -21.18 -6.38 15.65
N GLY A 769 -20.63 -5.41 16.40
CA GLY A 769 -19.21 -5.08 16.40
C GLY A 769 -18.69 -4.45 15.09
N SER A 770 -19.56 -4.15 14.14
CA SER A 770 -19.18 -3.54 12.85
C SER A 770 -19.19 -2.02 12.90
N LEU A 771 -18.53 -1.40 11.93
CA LEU A 771 -18.39 0.05 11.82
C LEU A 771 -19.39 0.61 10.81
N PHE A 772 -20.17 1.59 11.26
CA PHE A 772 -21.16 2.33 10.46
C PHE A 772 -21.01 3.85 10.71
N ILE A 773 -19.78 4.34 10.76
CA ILE A 773 -19.49 5.75 11.05
C ILE A 773 -19.91 6.62 9.86
N ARG A 774 -20.67 7.69 10.10
CA ARG A 774 -21.17 8.60 9.04
C ARG A 774 -22.02 7.91 7.96
N CYS A 775 -22.66 6.80 8.28
CA CYS A 775 -23.59 6.17 7.35
C CYS A 775 -24.87 6.99 7.20
N ASP A 776 -25.42 6.99 6.00
CA ASP A 776 -26.75 7.54 5.74
C ASP A 776 -27.80 6.42 5.74
N PHE A 777 -28.52 6.24 6.86
CA PHE A 777 -29.64 5.32 7.02
C PHE A 777 -31.00 6.00 6.79
N SER A 778 -31.04 7.13 6.13
CA SER A 778 -32.30 7.83 5.88
C SER A 778 -33.33 6.92 5.20
N ASN A 779 -34.52 6.80 5.79
CA ASN A 779 -35.59 5.92 5.35
C ASN A 779 -35.25 4.42 5.28
N ALA A 780 -34.15 3.96 5.91
CA ALA A 780 -33.80 2.54 5.94
C ALA A 780 -34.65 1.75 6.94
N ASP A 781 -34.92 0.48 6.65
CA ASP A 781 -35.58 -0.46 7.54
C ASP A 781 -34.54 -1.27 8.33
N LEU A 782 -34.32 -0.89 9.59
CA LEU A 782 -33.48 -1.60 10.56
C LEU A 782 -34.29 -2.37 11.58
N SER A 783 -35.57 -2.62 11.31
CA SER A 783 -36.48 -3.25 12.27
C SER A 783 -35.98 -4.65 12.69
N ASN A 784 -35.98 -4.89 14.00
CA ASN A 784 -35.49 -6.11 14.63
C ASN A 784 -34.02 -6.47 14.32
N ALA A 785 -33.23 -5.53 13.81
CA ALA A 785 -31.82 -5.74 13.56
C ALA A 785 -31.01 -5.69 14.87
N SER A 786 -29.84 -6.32 14.89
CA SER A 786 -28.91 -6.32 16.02
C SER A 786 -27.63 -5.56 15.67
N PHE A 787 -27.31 -4.54 16.48
CA PHE A 787 -26.10 -3.71 16.37
C PHE A 787 -25.35 -3.65 17.70
N VAL A 788 -25.28 -4.78 18.40
CA VAL A 788 -24.58 -4.86 19.69
C VAL A 788 -23.12 -4.45 19.54
N SER A 789 -22.70 -3.46 20.33
CA SER A 789 -21.33 -2.89 20.28
C SER A 789 -20.92 -2.36 18.89
N ALA A 790 -21.85 -2.09 18.00
CA ALA A 790 -21.55 -1.46 16.71
C ALA A 790 -21.19 0.02 16.90
N VAL A 791 -20.32 0.54 16.06
CA VAL A 791 -19.94 1.96 16.05
C VAL A 791 -20.72 2.65 14.94
N MET A 792 -21.69 3.47 15.32
CA MET A 792 -22.62 4.15 14.41
C MET A 792 -22.55 5.68 14.57
N GLN A 793 -21.38 6.18 14.95
CA GLN A 793 -21.13 7.60 15.19
C GLN A 793 -21.42 8.46 13.95
N LYS A 794 -21.95 9.68 14.18
CA LYS A 794 -22.20 10.69 13.12
C LYS A 794 -23.15 10.21 12.01
N SER A 795 -23.90 9.14 12.22
CA SER A 795 -24.81 8.59 11.22
C SER A 795 -26.15 9.29 11.21
N LEU A 796 -26.83 9.26 10.06
CA LEU A 796 -28.14 9.87 9.81
C LEU A 796 -29.22 8.79 9.91
N PHE A 797 -30.28 9.02 10.71
CA PHE A 797 -31.40 8.11 10.88
C PHE A 797 -32.75 8.74 10.54
N SER A 798 -32.78 9.85 9.78
CA SER A 798 -34.04 10.51 9.43
C SER A 798 -34.98 9.56 8.69
N GLY A 799 -36.18 9.36 9.24
CA GLY A 799 -37.17 8.42 8.67
C GLY A 799 -36.83 6.94 8.83
N ALA A 800 -35.71 6.57 9.46
CA ALA A 800 -35.31 5.18 9.65
C ALA A 800 -36.25 4.44 10.63
N ASP A 801 -36.44 3.14 10.39
CA ASP A 801 -37.23 2.24 11.24
C ASP A 801 -36.29 1.36 12.09
N LEU A 802 -36.13 1.71 13.36
CA LEU A 802 -35.35 0.99 14.36
C LEU A 802 -36.22 0.18 15.33
N ARG A 803 -37.53 -0.03 15.03
CA ARG A 803 -38.43 -0.73 15.96
C ARG A 803 -37.92 -2.15 16.27
N GLY A 804 -37.84 -2.44 17.57
CA GLY A 804 -37.32 -3.73 18.05
C GLY A 804 -35.83 -3.97 17.80
N ALA A 805 -35.08 -2.99 17.32
CA ALA A 805 -33.64 -3.13 17.11
C ALA A 805 -32.90 -3.26 18.46
N ASN A 806 -31.79 -4.01 18.46
CA ASN A 806 -30.90 -4.17 19.60
C ASN A 806 -29.65 -3.31 19.45
N LEU A 807 -29.59 -2.21 20.20
CA LEU A 807 -28.48 -1.24 20.22
C LEU A 807 -27.63 -1.34 21.51
N PHE A 808 -27.63 -2.51 22.18
CA PHE A 808 -26.84 -2.70 23.39
C PHE A 808 -25.37 -2.37 23.20
N ARG A 809 -24.83 -1.44 23.97
CA ARG A 809 -23.45 -0.91 23.85
C ARG A 809 -23.13 -0.29 22.51
N ALA A 810 -24.07 -0.07 21.63
CA ALA A 810 -23.80 0.64 20.38
C ALA A 810 -23.35 2.09 20.66
N ASP A 811 -22.49 2.62 19.79
CA ASP A 811 -22.02 3.99 19.87
C ASP A 811 -22.75 4.84 18.83
N LEU A 812 -23.72 5.63 19.29
CA LEU A 812 -24.51 6.58 18.49
C LEU A 812 -24.09 8.04 18.73
N SER A 813 -22.88 8.27 19.27
CA SER A 813 -22.43 9.64 19.53
C SER A 813 -22.43 10.48 18.25
N GLN A 814 -22.88 11.72 18.37
CA GLN A 814 -23.02 12.68 17.25
C GLN A 814 -23.97 12.23 16.12
N SER A 815 -24.70 11.14 16.26
CA SER A 815 -25.70 10.73 15.26
C SER A 815 -26.92 11.66 15.28
N ARG A 816 -27.56 11.80 14.11
CA ARG A 816 -28.78 12.61 13.94
C ARG A 816 -29.99 11.69 13.94
N ILE A 817 -30.79 11.79 15.00
CA ILE A 817 -32.07 11.10 15.19
C ILE A 817 -33.11 12.19 15.33
N ASP A 818 -34.16 12.18 14.53
CA ASP A 818 -35.22 13.19 14.53
C ASP A 818 -36.62 12.56 14.82
N GLY A 819 -37.66 13.41 14.80
CA GLY A 819 -39.02 12.96 15.08
C GLY A 819 -39.64 12.00 14.06
N SER A 820 -39.01 11.80 12.88
CA SER A 820 -39.43 10.84 11.87
C SER A 820 -38.82 9.44 12.08
N THR A 821 -37.79 9.31 12.92
CA THR A 821 -37.15 8.05 13.27
C THR A 821 -38.02 7.21 14.19
N LYS A 822 -38.31 5.97 13.84
CA LYS A 822 -39.14 5.05 14.64
C LYS A 822 -38.26 4.18 15.53
N ILE A 823 -38.39 4.31 16.87
CA ILE A 823 -37.51 3.59 17.84
C ILE A 823 -38.32 2.76 18.87
N GLU A 824 -39.62 2.59 18.66
CA GLU A 824 -40.46 1.86 19.61
C GLU A 824 -39.97 0.43 19.80
N GLY A 825 -39.78 0.03 21.04
CA GLY A 825 -39.33 -1.31 21.42
C GLY A 825 -37.86 -1.59 21.15
N ALA A 826 -37.05 -0.58 20.72
CA ALA A 826 -35.61 -0.71 20.57
C ALA A 826 -34.93 -0.89 21.94
N TYR A 827 -33.95 -1.78 22.02
CA TYR A 827 -33.17 -2.03 23.24
C TYR A 827 -31.91 -1.17 23.26
N THR A 828 -31.92 -0.10 24.06
CA THR A 828 -30.90 0.96 24.07
C THR A 828 -30.04 0.97 25.36
N ARG A 829 -29.97 -0.15 26.10
CA ARG A 829 -29.19 -0.20 27.34
C ARG A 829 -27.68 -0.04 27.05
N GLN A 830 -27.01 0.83 27.81
CA GLN A 830 -25.60 1.16 27.67
C GLN A 830 -25.19 1.73 26.28
N THR A 831 -26.16 2.19 25.49
CA THR A 831 -25.86 2.90 24.25
C THR A 831 -25.16 4.21 24.58
N LYS A 832 -24.05 4.51 23.86
CA LYS A 832 -23.35 5.77 24.00
C LYS A 832 -24.01 6.83 23.10
N THR A 833 -24.26 8.00 23.66
CA THR A 833 -24.91 9.14 22.96
C THR A 833 -24.14 10.45 23.12
N LEU A 834 -22.98 10.40 23.78
CA LEU A 834 -22.10 11.55 23.97
C LEU A 834 -20.78 11.32 23.23
N PRO A 835 -20.14 12.40 22.69
CA PRO A 835 -20.66 13.77 22.63
C PRO A 835 -21.89 13.89 21.73
N ARG A 836 -22.72 14.92 21.96
CA ARG A 836 -23.83 15.24 21.04
C ARG A 836 -23.33 16.04 19.86
N THR A 837 -24.02 15.97 18.74
CA THR A 837 -23.80 16.88 17.61
C THR A 837 -23.91 18.32 18.12
N ALA A 838 -22.96 19.19 17.77
CA ALA A 838 -23.13 20.61 18.00
C ALA A 838 -24.41 21.05 17.27
N GLN A 839 -25.40 21.55 18.02
CA GLN A 839 -26.56 22.12 17.37
C GLN A 839 -26.07 23.25 16.48
N GLU A 840 -26.42 23.20 15.21
CA GLU A 840 -26.25 24.35 14.32
C GLU A 840 -26.85 25.54 15.05
N LYS A 841 -26.02 26.51 15.40
CA LYS A 841 -26.51 27.83 15.80
C LYS A 841 -27.22 28.37 14.58
N VAL A 842 -28.55 28.30 14.59
CA VAL A 842 -29.45 28.97 13.65
C VAL A 842 -29.20 30.46 13.71
#